data_f8cb574bec328625c89f9754110c4991
#
_entry.id   f8cb574bec328625c89f9754110c4991
#
_cell.length_a   1.000
_cell.length_b   1.000
_cell.length_c   1.000
_cell.angle_alpha   90.00
_cell.angle_beta   90.00
_cell.angle_gamma   90.00
#
_symmetry.space_group_name_H-M   'P 1'
#
loop_
_entity.id
_entity.type
_entity.pdbx_description
1 polymer ?
#
loop_
_entity_poly.entity_id
_entity_poly.type
_entity_poly.pdbx_seq_one_letter_code
_entity_poly.pdbx_strand_id
1 'polypeptide(L)'
;MANALLLSLSLAVFPATAADYLVRDATAYANATRALAPGDTVILADGVWRDVDLLFRGTGKIGQPIRLTAQTPGKVILSGQSQLRLAGEHLEVSNLVFRDGWAPGGEVVSFRRSASEWANHSRVSGIVIDRYSKPDRQQSDHWVALYGQHNRFDHNQLVGKTNAGTTLVVVRNATSGLDNQHRIDHNWFGPRPNLGSNGGETMRIGTSHDSQSDSRTVVENNWFEQCDGEVEIVSNKSGGNIYRGNVFQDSRGSLVLRHGHGNRVERNVFLGHGKAHTGGVRVINRHQTVRDNYFEGIAGDNFAAALSVMAGTHNAPLNRYEQIDHAVIERNSFIQVGTVLLGAGLDEERNAMPVNSHIAGNLFIGDGKRELLRTQGDLSGITFAGNVQSPAASAGFPGGVSGQSLALQRAPNGLLYPTAAIDAGAPRDLAPIARDQVGVDWYPKTLTTTALDSGEVRTVAPGEDTLTAAVAASAPGDRLQLQRGRYTVSQVLAVDHPVSVAGPAHGQASVQFSRPSLFEISAGGSLRLARLDIDGALATDAAGNAVIRVPPGSQAFNYTLLLEDSHVHGLTANKAFDVIATGKGSLAARIALSNVTVEDITGSVIAAAAETDDLGTYNAEQVDLLNSRFRRIGGPVLNLYRGGTDESTFGPALQVHGNQFEQVGVADDTSLRLHGVQFASIRDNRFDRSGRIRFSHRVGEPTLRMGDNPLTATAPLLSDTPVEALP
;
A
#
# COMPACT_ATOMS: atom_id res chain seq x y z
N MET A 1 27.20 -6.47 -86.54
CA MET A 1 25.97 -6.35 -85.74
C MET A 1 26.01 -7.45 -84.66
N ALA A 2 26.38 -7.09 -83.45
CA ALA A 2 26.45 -8.03 -82.35
C ALA A 2 25.30 -7.77 -81.39
N ASN A 3 24.34 -8.69 -81.28
CA ASN A 3 23.25 -8.63 -80.34
C ASN A 3 23.74 -9.07 -78.95
N ALA A 4 23.71 -8.13 -77.98
CA ALA A 4 23.94 -8.43 -76.56
C ALA A 4 22.61 -8.87 -75.90
N LEU A 5 22.52 -10.12 -75.48
CA LEU A 5 21.42 -10.65 -74.67
C LEU A 5 21.65 -10.22 -73.22
N LEU A 6 20.79 -9.35 -72.72
CA LEU A 6 20.70 -9.03 -71.30
C LEU A 6 19.88 -10.10 -70.57
N LEU A 7 20.54 -10.97 -69.76
CA LEU A 7 19.89 -11.89 -68.84
C LEU A 7 19.48 -11.13 -67.60
N SER A 8 18.19 -10.86 -67.39
CA SER A 8 17.66 -10.35 -66.15
C SER A 8 17.55 -11.49 -65.11
N LEU A 9 18.46 -11.50 -64.14
CA LEU A 9 18.36 -12.35 -62.97
C LEU A 9 17.28 -11.80 -62.03
N SER A 10 16.08 -12.38 -62.06
CA SER A 10 15.05 -12.18 -61.05
C SER A 10 15.46 -12.94 -59.79
N LEU A 11 15.97 -12.23 -58.76
CA LEU A 11 16.08 -12.83 -57.42
C LEU A 11 14.67 -13.10 -56.91
N ALA A 12 14.30 -14.38 -56.85
CA ALA A 12 13.13 -14.83 -56.11
C ALA A 12 13.42 -14.61 -54.63
N VAL A 13 12.83 -13.57 -54.04
CA VAL A 13 12.80 -13.38 -52.58
C VAL A 13 11.83 -14.43 -52.04
N PHE A 14 12.35 -15.54 -51.58
CA PHE A 14 11.56 -16.51 -50.80
C PHE A 14 11.21 -15.78 -49.45
N PRO A 15 9.94 -15.77 -49.02
CA PRO A 15 9.61 -15.29 -47.70
C PRO A 15 10.38 -16.16 -46.69
N ALA A 16 11.19 -15.53 -45.85
CA ALA A 16 11.84 -16.24 -44.74
C ALA A 16 10.73 -16.88 -43.87
N THR A 17 10.77 -18.20 -43.75
CA THR A 17 9.88 -18.90 -42.82
C THR A 17 10.27 -18.53 -41.41
N ALA A 18 9.26 -18.18 -40.59
CA ALA A 18 9.46 -17.92 -39.16
C ALA A 18 10.14 -19.13 -38.48
N ALA A 19 11.12 -18.85 -37.63
CA ALA A 19 11.92 -19.88 -36.95
C ALA A 19 11.62 -19.88 -35.43
N ASP A 20 11.63 -21.07 -34.83
CA ASP A 20 11.55 -21.27 -33.40
C ASP A 20 12.92 -21.67 -32.83
N TYR A 21 13.37 -20.91 -31.82
CA TYR A 21 14.67 -21.12 -31.16
C TYR A 21 14.46 -21.56 -29.71
N LEU A 22 14.53 -22.85 -29.41
CA LEU A 22 14.53 -23.34 -28.03
C LEU A 22 15.94 -23.13 -27.41
N VAL A 23 16.03 -22.23 -26.42
CA VAL A 23 17.25 -21.88 -25.74
C VAL A 23 17.24 -22.39 -24.30
N ARG A 24 18.39 -22.84 -23.79
CA ARG A 24 18.50 -23.50 -22.48
C ARG A 24 19.36 -22.75 -21.47
N ASP A 25 20.04 -21.70 -21.90
CA ASP A 25 20.91 -20.87 -21.06
C ASP A 25 21.09 -19.46 -21.67
N ALA A 26 21.72 -18.57 -20.91
CA ALA A 26 21.93 -17.18 -21.31
C ALA A 26 22.80 -17.05 -22.58
N THR A 27 23.74 -17.98 -22.82
CA THR A 27 24.60 -17.96 -24.00
C THR A 27 23.80 -18.33 -25.26
N ALA A 28 23.00 -19.38 -25.17
CA ALA A 28 22.10 -19.81 -26.26
C ALA A 28 21.07 -18.68 -26.55
N TYR A 29 20.52 -18.04 -25.52
CA TYR A 29 19.63 -16.89 -25.66
C TYR A 29 20.32 -15.72 -26.40
N ALA A 30 21.52 -15.33 -25.95
CA ALA A 30 22.27 -14.25 -26.58
C ALA A 30 22.62 -14.54 -28.05
N ASN A 31 22.85 -15.78 -28.42
CA ASN A 31 23.11 -16.20 -29.79
C ASN A 31 21.83 -16.15 -30.64
N ALA A 32 20.71 -16.68 -30.14
CA ALA A 32 19.41 -16.70 -30.83
C ALA A 32 18.87 -15.27 -31.09
N THR A 33 19.11 -14.34 -30.15
CA THR A 33 18.58 -12.97 -30.26
C THR A 33 19.42 -12.00 -31.10
N ARG A 34 20.53 -12.43 -31.72
CA ARG A 34 21.39 -11.54 -32.51
C ARG A 34 20.77 -11.03 -33.80
N ALA A 35 19.95 -11.84 -34.46
CA ALA A 35 19.42 -11.53 -35.78
C ALA A 35 18.02 -12.14 -36.00
N LEU A 36 17.07 -11.72 -35.16
CA LEU A 36 15.67 -12.17 -35.27
C LEU A 36 14.95 -11.48 -36.43
N ALA A 37 14.19 -12.25 -37.19
CA ALA A 37 13.32 -11.82 -38.26
C ALA A 37 11.86 -11.75 -37.83
N PRO A 38 11.00 -10.96 -38.52
CA PRO A 38 9.57 -10.92 -38.24
C PRO A 38 8.94 -12.32 -38.28
N GLY A 39 8.24 -12.68 -37.19
CA GLY A 39 7.60 -13.99 -37.00
C GLY A 39 8.42 -14.99 -36.16
N ASP A 40 9.71 -14.77 -35.96
CA ASP A 40 10.57 -15.66 -35.15
C ASP A 40 10.12 -15.73 -33.70
N THR A 41 10.34 -16.91 -33.08
CA THR A 41 10.04 -17.14 -31.69
C THR A 41 11.28 -17.64 -30.94
N VAL A 42 11.63 -16.98 -29.83
CA VAL A 42 12.62 -17.47 -28.87
C VAL A 42 11.87 -18.14 -27.72
N ILE A 43 12.16 -19.40 -27.46
CA ILE A 43 11.51 -20.21 -26.42
C ILE A 43 12.52 -20.51 -25.33
N LEU A 44 12.29 -19.98 -24.12
CA LEU A 44 13.09 -20.32 -22.96
C LEU A 44 12.72 -21.71 -22.46
N ALA A 45 13.69 -22.60 -22.29
CA ALA A 45 13.46 -23.93 -21.75
C ALA A 45 13.01 -23.87 -20.28
N ASP A 46 12.17 -24.80 -19.87
CA ASP A 46 11.69 -24.91 -18.48
C ASP A 46 12.86 -25.02 -17.50
N GLY A 47 12.72 -24.35 -16.36
CA GLY A 47 13.71 -24.35 -15.29
C GLY A 47 13.92 -22.98 -14.66
N VAL A 48 14.95 -22.90 -13.80
CA VAL A 48 15.33 -21.67 -13.09
C VAL A 48 16.43 -20.95 -13.87
N TRP A 49 16.12 -19.73 -14.28
CA TRP A 49 17.05 -18.80 -14.94
C TRP A 49 17.48 -17.76 -13.91
N ARG A 50 18.66 -17.95 -13.36
CA ARG A 50 19.16 -17.14 -12.26
C ARG A 50 20.16 -16.07 -12.74
N ASP A 51 19.99 -14.84 -12.20
CA ASP A 51 20.88 -13.71 -12.46
C ASP A 51 21.03 -13.39 -13.97
N VAL A 52 19.90 -13.35 -14.70
CA VAL A 52 19.90 -13.14 -16.15
C VAL A 52 19.32 -11.75 -16.52
N ASP A 53 20.01 -11.07 -17.42
CA ASP A 53 19.53 -9.85 -18.08
C ASP A 53 19.04 -10.19 -19.49
N LEU A 54 17.72 -10.37 -19.62
CA LEU A 54 17.09 -10.68 -20.88
C LEU A 54 16.85 -9.39 -21.69
N LEU A 55 17.80 -9.03 -22.56
CA LEU A 55 17.58 -7.99 -23.54
C LEU A 55 16.92 -8.56 -24.79
N PHE A 56 15.62 -8.28 -24.96
CA PHE A 56 14.82 -8.71 -26.12
C PHE A 56 14.59 -7.56 -27.05
N ARG A 57 15.22 -7.59 -28.24
CA ARG A 57 15.13 -6.51 -29.23
C ARG A 57 14.94 -7.02 -30.64
N GLY A 58 14.28 -6.23 -31.47
CA GLY A 58 14.09 -6.54 -32.89
C GLY A 58 13.02 -5.65 -33.51
N THR A 59 12.80 -5.88 -34.79
CA THR A 59 11.76 -5.19 -35.55
C THR A 59 10.86 -6.22 -36.21
N GLY A 60 9.79 -6.58 -35.50
CA GLY A 60 8.70 -7.37 -36.02
C GLY A 60 7.81 -6.57 -36.99
N LYS A 61 6.69 -7.15 -37.42
CA LYS A 61 5.70 -6.49 -38.28
C LYS A 61 4.29 -6.78 -37.77
N ILE A 62 3.33 -5.98 -38.17
CA ILE A 62 1.90 -6.26 -37.94
C ILE A 62 1.58 -7.65 -38.47
N GLY A 63 1.02 -8.49 -37.58
CA GLY A 63 0.69 -9.89 -37.90
C GLY A 63 1.88 -10.88 -37.89
N GLN A 64 3.13 -10.38 -37.76
CA GLN A 64 4.36 -11.16 -37.67
C GLN A 64 5.26 -10.58 -36.56
N PRO A 65 4.82 -10.53 -35.31
CA PRO A 65 5.65 -10.07 -34.21
C PRO A 65 6.83 -11.02 -33.97
N ILE A 66 7.91 -10.51 -33.41
CA ILE A 66 8.98 -11.37 -32.87
C ILE A 66 8.57 -11.74 -31.44
N ARG A 67 8.69 -13.02 -31.06
CA ARG A 67 8.18 -13.56 -29.80
C ARG A 67 9.28 -14.06 -28.88
N LEU A 68 9.08 -13.84 -27.57
CA LEU A 68 9.82 -14.46 -26.49
C LEU A 68 8.82 -15.11 -25.55
N THR A 69 8.94 -16.42 -25.32
CA THR A 69 7.99 -17.14 -24.45
C THR A 69 8.65 -18.24 -23.65
N ALA A 70 7.99 -18.71 -22.61
CA ALA A 70 8.36 -19.93 -21.92
C ALA A 70 8.03 -21.17 -22.77
N GLN A 71 8.80 -22.23 -22.63
CA GLN A 71 8.49 -23.53 -23.19
C GLN A 71 7.16 -24.05 -22.62
N THR A 72 6.96 -23.94 -21.33
CA THR A 72 5.69 -24.24 -20.64
C THR A 72 5.30 -23.04 -19.77
N PRO A 73 4.08 -22.50 -19.87
CA PRO A 73 3.63 -21.42 -19.01
C PRO A 73 3.88 -21.69 -17.53
N GLY A 74 4.52 -20.75 -16.84
CA GLY A 74 4.81 -20.84 -15.41
C GLY A 74 5.97 -21.75 -15.00
N LYS A 75 6.66 -22.40 -15.95
CA LYS A 75 7.82 -23.25 -15.66
C LYS A 75 9.17 -22.58 -15.88
N VAL A 76 9.20 -21.40 -16.48
CA VAL A 76 10.41 -20.59 -16.60
C VAL A 76 10.42 -19.57 -15.46
N ILE A 77 11.34 -19.75 -14.53
CA ILE A 77 11.46 -18.94 -13.30
C ILE A 77 12.71 -18.06 -13.42
N LEU A 78 12.51 -16.76 -13.51
CA LEU A 78 13.56 -15.75 -13.46
C LEU A 78 13.80 -15.38 -12.00
N SER A 79 14.96 -15.75 -11.46
CA SER A 79 15.30 -15.59 -10.04
C SER A 79 16.60 -14.81 -9.83
N GLY A 80 16.95 -14.57 -8.56
CA GLY A 80 18.15 -13.80 -8.23
C GLY A 80 18.04 -12.35 -8.74
N GLN A 81 19.09 -11.83 -9.37
CA GLN A 81 19.12 -10.49 -9.94
C GLN A 81 18.80 -10.53 -11.45
N SER A 82 17.55 -10.87 -11.79
CA SER A 82 17.11 -10.98 -13.18
C SER A 82 16.21 -9.81 -13.60
N GLN A 83 16.25 -9.45 -14.88
CA GLN A 83 15.40 -8.42 -15.48
C GLN A 83 15.09 -8.72 -16.94
N LEU A 84 14.03 -8.10 -17.48
CA LEU A 84 13.64 -8.16 -18.88
C LEU A 84 13.59 -6.74 -19.46
N ARG A 85 14.27 -6.51 -20.57
CA ARG A 85 14.28 -5.23 -21.28
C ARG A 85 13.89 -5.41 -22.75
N LEU A 86 12.94 -4.63 -23.23
CA LEU A 86 12.45 -4.66 -24.60
C LEU A 86 12.87 -3.39 -25.36
N ALA A 87 13.27 -3.52 -26.62
CA ALA A 87 13.49 -2.37 -27.49
C ALA A 87 13.24 -2.73 -28.96
N GLY A 88 12.52 -1.87 -29.68
CA GLY A 88 12.17 -2.05 -31.08
C GLY A 88 10.67 -2.01 -31.34
N GLU A 89 10.22 -2.78 -32.32
CA GLU A 89 8.85 -2.72 -32.82
C GLU A 89 8.20 -4.09 -32.90
N HIS A 90 6.91 -4.17 -32.55
CA HIS A 90 6.11 -5.39 -32.67
C HIS A 90 6.77 -6.61 -31.99
N LEU A 91 7.13 -6.46 -30.73
CA LEU A 91 7.65 -7.53 -29.88
C LEU A 91 6.52 -8.09 -29.01
N GLU A 92 6.50 -9.41 -28.80
CA GLU A 92 5.58 -10.07 -27.87
C GLU A 92 6.37 -10.92 -26.85
N VAL A 93 6.13 -10.69 -25.55
CA VAL A 93 6.72 -11.50 -24.47
C VAL A 93 5.62 -12.13 -23.64
N SER A 94 5.78 -13.43 -23.27
CA SER A 94 4.73 -14.10 -22.52
C SER A 94 5.21 -15.24 -21.61
N ASN A 95 4.37 -15.58 -20.60
CA ASN A 95 4.40 -16.82 -19.81
C ASN A 95 5.62 -17.00 -18.88
N LEU A 96 6.27 -15.93 -18.43
CA LEU A 96 7.43 -15.94 -17.56
C LEU A 96 7.05 -15.62 -16.10
N VAL A 97 7.84 -16.14 -15.14
CA VAL A 97 7.66 -15.87 -13.70
C VAL A 97 8.92 -15.24 -13.14
N PHE A 98 8.80 -14.09 -12.49
CA PHE A 98 9.82 -13.46 -11.65
C PHE A 98 9.52 -13.75 -10.18
N ARG A 99 10.40 -14.45 -9.48
CA ARG A 99 10.31 -14.69 -8.04
C ARG A 99 11.67 -15.01 -7.44
N ASP A 100 11.76 -15.00 -6.13
CA ASP A 100 12.97 -15.36 -5.39
C ASP A 100 14.18 -14.50 -5.78
N GLY A 101 13.97 -13.16 -5.82
CA GLY A 101 15.01 -12.20 -6.20
C GLY A 101 14.50 -10.77 -6.31
N TRP A 102 15.24 -9.94 -7.07
CA TRP A 102 14.93 -8.54 -7.37
C TRP A 102 15.67 -8.05 -8.62
N ALA A 103 15.20 -6.99 -9.26
CA ALA A 103 15.88 -6.43 -10.41
C ALA A 103 17.22 -5.78 -10.00
N PRO A 104 18.33 -6.02 -10.75
CA PRO A 104 19.63 -5.38 -10.49
C PRO A 104 19.57 -3.87 -10.77
N GLY A 105 18.71 -3.46 -11.71
CA GLY A 105 18.48 -2.07 -12.10
C GLY A 105 17.28 -1.43 -11.38
N GLY A 106 16.70 -0.44 -12.03
CA GLY A 106 15.51 0.28 -11.56
C GLY A 106 14.18 -0.34 -12.01
N GLU A 107 14.18 -1.39 -12.82
CA GLU A 107 12.98 -1.94 -13.45
C GLU A 107 13.10 -3.47 -13.61
N VAL A 108 12.02 -4.22 -13.32
CA VAL A 108 11.99 -5.68 -13.53
C VAL A 108 11.66 -5.98 -14.99
N VAL A 109 10.60 -5.37 -15.51
CA VAL A 109 10.20 -5.41 -16.92
C VAL A 109 10.22 -4.00 -17.47
N SER A 110 11.09 -3.73 -18.42
CA SER A 110 11.32 -2.41 -19.00
C SER A 110 11.05 -2.40 -20.49
N PHE A 111 10.21 -1.50 -20.94
CA PHE A 111 9.95 -1.27 -22.38
C PHE A 111 11.00 -0.35 -23.01
N ARG A 112 12.24 -0.42 -22.49
CA ARG A 112 13.41 0.23 -23.08
C ARG A 112 14.68 -0.58 -22.84
N ARG A 113 15.64 -0.42 -23.73
CA ARG A 113 17.03 -0.83 -23.54
C ARG A 113 17.86 0.28 -22.88
N SER A 114 17.66 1.52 -23.32
CA SER A 114 18.42 2.70 -22.91
C SER A 114 17.56 3.96 -22.98
N ALA A 115 18.14 5.12 -22.70
CA ALA A 115 17.45 6.41 -22.81
C ALA A 115 17.06 6.78 -24.26
N SER A 116 17.62 6.09 -25.26
CA SER A 116 17.38 6.34 -26.71
C SER A 116 16.78 5.15 -27.46
N GLU A 117 16.56 4.00 -26.80
CA GLU A 117 16.01 2.79 -27.42
C GLU A 117 14.90 2.22 -26.57
N TRP A 118 13.67 2.32 -27.00
CA TRP A 118 12.47 1.82 -26.34
C TRP A 118 11.63 0.92 -27.26
N ALA A 119 10.64 0.25 -26.72
CA ALA A 119 9.72 -0.58 -27.47
C ALA A 119 8.47 0.22 -27.85
N ASN A 120 7.97 0.02 -29.08
CA ASN A 120 6.68 0.51 -29.54
C ASN A 120 5.86 -0.64 -30.12
N HIS A 121 4.53 -0.48 -30.18
CA HIS A 121 3.60 -1.49 -30.70
C HIS A 121 3.86 -2.91 -30.18
N SER A 122 4.39 -3.01 -28.96
CA SER A 122 4.83 -4.27 -28.35
C SER A 122 3.90 -4.69 -27.23
N ARG A 123 3.86 -6.00 -26.94
CA ARG A 123 2.95 -6.59 -25.97
C ARG A 123 3.71 -7.45 -24.96
N VAL A 124 3.34 -7.32 -23.69
CA VAL A 124 3.78 -8.22 -22.62
C VAL A 124 2.52 -8.79 -21.95
N SER A 125 2.38 -10.12 -21.95
CA SER A 125 1.21 -10.81 -21.40
C SER A 125 1.57 -12.09 -20.67
N GLY A 126 0.74 -12.51 -19.71
CA GLY A 126 1.01 -13.74 -18.96
C GLY A 126 2.29 -13.74 -18.14
N ILE A 127 2.77 -12.57 -17.72
CA ILE A 127 3.92 -12.45 -16.81
C ILE A 127 3.42 -12.48 -15.36
N VAL A 128 4.12 -13.21 -14.53
CA VAL A 128 3.92 -13.18 -13.08
C VAL A 128 5.14 -12.54 -12.41
N ILE A 129 4.90 -11.55 -11.54
CA ILE A 129 5.91 -10.98 -10.64
C ILE A 129 5.41 -11.19 -9.22
N ASP A 130 6.04 -12.12 -8.49
CA ASP A 130 5.65 -12.52 -7.14
C ASP A 130 6.76 -12.24 -6.14
N ARG A 131 6.53 -11.26 -5.22
CA ARG A 131 7.47 -10.89 -4.14
C ARG A 131 8.91 -10.62 -4.62
N TYR A 132 9.05 -10.10 -5.83
CA TYR A 132 10.33 -9.82 -6.47
C TYR A 132 10.82 -8.42 -6.13
N SER A 133 11.03 -8.17 -4.82
CA SER A 133 11.32 -6.84 -4.25
C SER A 133 12.75 -6.74 -3.74
N LYS A 134 13.35 -5.55 -3.87
CA LYS A 134 14.64 -5.26 -3.26
C LYS A 134 14.58 -5.42 -1.73
N PRO A 135 15.63 -5.92 -1.09
CA PRO A 135 15.64 -6.14 0.36
C PRO A 135 15.59 -4.85 1.18
N ASP A 136 16.04 -3.73 0.60
CA ASP A 136 15.96 -2.40 1.21
C ASP A 136 14.63 -1.73 0.83
N ARG A 137 13.78 -1.40 1.83
CA ARG A 137 12.49 -0.73 1.67
C ARG A 137 12.62 0.59 0.92
N GLN A 138 13.65 1.36 1.18
CA GLN A 138 13.84 2.70 0.61
C GLN A 138 14.50 2.65 -0.79
N GLN A 139 15.08 1.53 -1.18
CA GLN A 139 15.64 1.40 -2.52
C GLN A 139 14.54 1.21 -3.56
N SER A 140 14.28 2.30 -4.30
CA SER A 140 13.20 2.34 -5.28
C SER A 140 13.51 1.51 -6.54
N ASP A 141 12.49 0.83 -7.04
CA ASP A 141 12.41 0.28 -8.40
C ASP A 141 10.95 0.26 -8.89
N HIS A 142 10.76 0.05 -10.18
CA HIS A 142 9.46 -0.23 -10.77
C HIS A 142 9.42 -1.69 -11.23
N TRP A 143 8.31 -2.40 -10.93
CA TRP A 143 8.21 -3.75 -11.47
C TRP A 143 7.96 -3.72 -12.98
N VAL A 144 7.15 -2.77 -13.46
CA VAL A 144 6.91 -2.58 -14.89
C VAL A 144 7.05 -1.10 -15.24
N ALA A 145 7.86 -0.81 -16.25
CA ALA A 145 8.00 0.54 -16.80
C ALA A 145 7.72 0.54 -18.30
N LEU A 146 6.61 1.18 -18.67
CA LEU A 146 6.19 1.38 -20.06
C LEU A 146 6.79 2.67 -20.62
N TYR A 147 7.60 2.55 -21.64
CA TYR A 147 8.16 3.65 -22.44
C TYR A 147 7.59 3.59 -23.86
N GLY A 148 7.86 4.62 -24.67
CA GLY A 148 7.43 4.66 -26.07
C GLY A 148 5.92 4.80 -26.24
N GLN A 149 5.38 4.18 -27.29
CA GLN A 149 4.01 4.37 -27.72
C GLN A 149 3.34 3.05 -28.12
N HIS A 150 2.01 2.99 -28.01
CA HIS A 150 1.15 1.91 -28.46
C HIS A 150 1.50 0.52 -27.90
N ASN A 151 2.12 0.46 -26.74
CA ASN A 151 2.41 -0.81 -26.08
C ASN A 151 1.19 -1.32 -25.29
N ARG A 152 1.09 -2.64 -25.17
CA ARG A 152 0.05 -3.31 -24.38
C ARG A 152 0.66 -4.15 -23.28
N PHE A 153 0.10 -4.05 -22.08
CA PHE A 153 0.44 -4.87 -20.91
C PHE A 153 -0.85 -5.48 -20.38
N ASP A 154 -1.03 -6.81 -20.62
CA ASP A 154 -2.30 -7.44 -20.35
C ASP A 154 -2.19 -8.88 -19.83
N HIS A 155 -3.20 -9.32 -19.06
CA HIS A 155 -3.26 -10.67 -18.46
C HIS A 155 -2.02 -11.02 -17.62
N ASN A 156 -1.42 -10.03 -16.97
CA ASN A 156 -0.28 -10.22 -16.08
C ASN A 156 -0.73 -10.23 -14.61
N GLN A 157 0.12 -10.79 -13.76
CA GLN A 157 -0.16 -10.93 -12.34
C GLN A 157 1.01 -10.37 -11.53
N LEU A 158 0.76 -9.36 -10.68
CA LEU A 158 1.77 -8.64 -9.89
C LEU A 158 1.35 -8.64 -8.43
N VAL A 159 2.15 -9.24 -7.54
CA VAL A 159 1.75 -9.43 -6.14
C VAL A 159 2.92 -9.34 -5.17
N GLY A 160 2.74 -8.65 -4.05
CA GLY A 160 3.68 -8.68 -2.93
C GLY A 160 4.88 -7.75 -3.08
N LYS A 161 4.76 -6.60 -3.77
CA LYS A 161 5.82 -5.58 -3.79
C LYS A 161 5.91 -4.90 -2.43
N THR A 162 7.11 -4.88 -1.84
CA THR A 162 7.35 -4.36 -0.49
C THR A 162 8.31 -3.16 -0.42
N ASN A 163 9.11 -2.92 -1.47
CA ASN A 163 10.01 -1.77 -1.53
C ASN A 163 9.39 -0.57 -2.26
N ALA A 164 10.02 0.60 -2.13
CA ALA A 164 9.62 1.85 -2.78
C ALA A 164 9.61 1.76 -4.31
N GLY A 165 8.90 2.68 -4.94
CA GLY A 165 8.63 2.74 -6.38
C GLY A 165 7.34 2.04 -6.77
N THR A 166 6.70 2.53 -7.83
CA THR A 166 5.39 2.03 -8.29
C THR A 166 5.46 0.58 -8.76
N THR A 167 4.35 -0.16 -8.65
CA THR A 167 4.29 -1.48 -9.26
C THR A 167 4.31 -1.38 -10.78
N LEU A 168 3.55 -0.45 -11.36
CA LEU A 168 3.59 -0.15 -12.79
C LEU A 168 3.69 1.36 -13.02
N VAL A 169 4.57 1.80 -13.92
CA VAL A 169 4.68 3.20 -14.32
C VAL A 169 4.62 3.35 -15.85
N VAL A 170 3.88 4.35 -16.32
CA VAL A 170 4.02 4.89 -17.68
C VAL A 170 4.99 6.06 -17.62
N VAL A 171 6.15 5.88 -18.21
CA VAL A 171 7.21 6.89 -18.22
C VAL A 171 7.03 7.78 -19.45
N ARG A 172 6.92 9.07 -19.20
CA ARG A 172 6.66 10.09 -20.22
C ARG A 172 7.80 11.11 -20.26
N ASN A 173 8.27 11.39 -21.43
CA ASN A 173 9.23 12.45 -21.67
C ASN A 173 9.24 12.79 -23.18
N ALA A 174 9.78 13.95 -23.54
CA ALA A 174 9.80 14.41 -24.93
C ALA A 174 10.57 13.48 -25.89
N THR A 175 11.51 12.69 -25.39
CA THR A 175 12.35 11.79 -26.20
C THR A 175 11.64 10.48 -26.53
N SER A 176 11.02 9.81 -25.53
CA SER A 176 10.31 8.53 -25.72
C SER A 176 8.85 8.68 -26.09
N GLY A 177 8.33 9.92 -26.12
CA GLY A 177 6.96 10.27 -26.45
C GLY A 177 6.14 10.70 -25.23
N LEU A 178 5.31 11.72 -25.43
CA LEU A 178 4.35 12.21 -24.45
C LEU A 178 2.95 11.62 -24.69
N ASP A 179 2.56 11.45 -25.96
CA ASP A 179 1.30 10.82 -26.36
C ASP A 179 1.50 9.30 -26.48
N ASN A 180 1.43 8.60 -25.36
CA ASN A 180 1.84 7.20 -25.28
C ASN A 180 0.83 6.22 -25.88
N GLN A 181 -0.47 6.44 -25.70
CA GLN A 181 -1.56 5.58 -26.20
C GLN A 181 -1.38 4.10 -25.82
N HIS A 182 -0.86 3.83 -24.61
CA HIS A 182 -0.72 2.49 -24.11
C HIS A 182 -2.08 1.88 -23.73
N ARG A 183 -2.12 0.56 -23.72
CA ARG A 183 -3.26 -0.20 -23.17
C ARG A 183 -2.79 -1.11 -22.06
N ILE A 184 -3.43 -0.98 -20.88
CA ILE A 184 -3.15 -1.76 -19.66
C ILE A 184 -4.46 -2.43 -19.27
N ASP A 185 -4.60 -3.73 -19.56
CA ASP A 185 -5.89 -4.39 -19.43
C ASP A 185 -5.80 -5.84 -18.94
N HIS A 186 -6.86 -6.31 -18.27
CA HIS A 186 -7.00 -7.68 -17.76
C HIS A 186 -5.84 -8.13 -16.83
N ASN A 187 -5.18 -7.21 -16.16
CA ASN A 187 -4.14 -7.55 -15.20
C ASN A 187 -4.75 -7.74 -13.80
N TRP A 188 -4.14 -8.62 -13.03
CA TRP A 188 -4.37 -8.71 -11.59
C TRP A 188 -3.22 -8.02 -10.83
N PHE A 189 -3.54 -6.90 -10.21
CA PHE A 189 -2.69 -6.22 -9.25
C PHE A 189 -3.10 -6.72 -7.86
N GLY A 190 -2.34 -7.68 -7.33
CA GLY A 190 -2.62 -8.34 -6.06
C GLY A 190 -2.12 -7.55 -4.86
N PRO A 191 -2.22 -8.15 -3.67
CA PRO A 191 -1.89 -7.48 -2.43
C PRO A 191 -0.51 -6.82 -2.44
N ARG A 192 -0.48 -5.55 -2.07
CA ARG A 192 0.72 -4.77 -1.81
C ARG A 192 0.60 -4.17 -0.41
N PRO A 193 1.48 -4.53 0.56
CA PRO A 193 1.43 -3.98 1.91
C PRO A 193 1.80 -2.49 1.94
N ASN A 194 1.36 -1.79 2.99
CA ASN A 194 1.70 -0.40 3.21
C ASN A 194 3.22 -0.18 3.22
N LEU A 195 3.67 0.79 2.43
CA LEU A 195 5.08 1.18 2.37
C LEU A 195 5.49 2.05 3.57
N GLY A 196 4.56 2.84 4.12
CA GLY A 196 4.84 3.79 5.19
C GLY A 196 5.63 5.01 4.75
N SER A 197 5.63 5.28 3.45
CA SER A 197 6.26 6.45 2.83
C SER A 197 5.68 6.68 1.44
N ASN A 198 6.04 7.80 0.80
CA ASN A 198 5.73 8.08 -0.61
C ASN A 198 6.42 7.05 -1.56
N GLY A 199 5.82 6.77 -2.69
CA GLY A 199 6.32 5.82 -3.69
C GLY A 199 5.73 4.42 -3.56
N GLY A 200 4.59 4.29 -2.86
CA GLY A 200 3.83 3.06 -2.70
C GLY A 200 2.73 2.85 -3.72
N GLU A 201 2.56 3.72 -4.71
CA GLU A 201 1.48 3.62 -5.71
C GLU A 201 1.51 2.28 -6.46
N THR A 202 0.36 1.70 -6.68
CA THR A 202 0.27 0.52 -7.56
C THR A 202 0.48 0.91 -9.01
N MET A 203 -0.10 2.03 -9.45
CA MET A 203 0.07 2.52 -10.82
C MET A 203 0.31 4.02 -10.85
N ARG A 204 1.24 4.46 -11.70
CA ARG A 204 1.45 5.89 -11.98
C ARG A 204 1.55 6.14 -13.49
N ILE A 205 0.82 7.15 -13.98
CA ILE A 205 0.89 7.54 -15.39
C ILE A 205 1.47 8.94 -15.52
N GLY A 206 2.75 8.98 -15.84
CA GLY A 206 3.52 10.22 -15.96
C GLY A 206 4.10 10.76 -14.66
N THR A 207 4.56 12.00 -14.72
CA THR A 207 5.09 12.79 -13.60
C THR A 207 4.53 14.20 -13.67
N SER A 208 4.69 15.00 -12.61
CA SER A 208 4.22 16.39 -12.61
C SER A 208 4.86 17.24 -13.70
N HIS A 209 6.11 16.94 -14.11
CA HIS A 209 6.86 17.74 -15.07
C HIS A 209 6.16 17.84 -16.43
N ASP A 210 5.65 16.71 -16.97
CA ASP A 210 5.00 16.65 -18.28
C ASP A 210 3.47 16.51 -18.18
N SER A 211 2.90 16.81 -17.04
CA SER A 211 1.48 16.51 -16.70
C SER A 211 0.46 17.32 -17.52
N GLN A 212 0.87 18.46 -18.09
CA GLN A 212 -0.01 19.31 -18.91
C GLN A 212 -0.14 18.82 -20.37
N SER A 213 0.33 17.62 -20.68
CA SER A 213 0.18 16.97 -21.97
C SER A 213 -0.55 15.64 -21.86
N ASP A 214 -1.15 15.18 -22.96
CA ASP A 214 -1.94 13.97 -23.01
C ASP A 214 -1.05 12.73 -23.14
N SER A 215 -1.34 11.70 -22.35
CA SER A 215 -0.84 10.34 -22.52
C SER A 215 -1.79 9.47 -23.35
N ARG A 216 -3.09 9.69 -23.22
CA ARG A 216 -4.17 8.90 -23.82
C ARG A 216 -4.05 7.40 -23.56
N THR A 217 -3.47 7.04 -22.42
CA THR A 217 -3.37 5.65 -21.98
C THR A 217 -4.74 5.16 -21.53
N VAL A 218 -5.07 3.91 -21.92
CA VAL A 218 -6.31 3.24 -21.52
C VAL A 218 -5.98 2.17 -20.49
N VAL A 219 -6.59 2.28 -19.30
CA VAL A 219 -6.51 1.32 -18.20
C VAL A 219 -7.88 0.71 -18.03
N GLU A 220 -8.05 -0.55 -18.44
CA GLU A 220 -9.39 -1.13 -18.48
C GLU A 220 -9.44 -2.59 -18.07
N ASN A 221 -10.56 -3.00 -17.43
CA ASN A 221 -10.80 -4.38 -17.06
C ASN A 221 -9.66 -5.00 -16.22
N ASN A 222 -9.00 -4.23 -15.37
CA ASN A 222 -8.03 -4.74 -14.41
C ASN A 222 -8.70 -4.98 -13.06
N TRP A 223 -8.08 -5.83 -12.24
CA TRP A 223 -8.47 -6.08 -10.87
C TRP A 223 -7.37 -5.63 -9.92
N PHE A 224 -7.68 -4.66 -9.06
CA PHE A 224 -6.82 -4.15 -8.00
C PHE A 224 -7.33 -4.72 -6.68
N GLU A 225 -6.55 -5.58 -6.02
CA GLU A 225 -6.93 -6.28 -4.80
C GLU A 225 -5.94 -5.99 -3.68
N GLN A 226 -6.41 -5.37 -2.59
CA GLN A 226 -5.58 -5.03 -1.42
C GLN A 226 -4.29 -4.26 -1.81
N CYS A 227 -4.43 -3.32 -2.72
CA CYS A 227 -3.35 -2.45 -3.15
C CYS A 227 -3.16 -1.33 -2.10
N ASP A 228 -2.55 -1.67 -0.96
CA ASP A 228 -2.46 -0.86 0.24
C ASP A 228 -1.14 -0.07 0.36
N GLY A 229 -0.36 0.03 -0.71
CA GLY A 229 1.00 0.59 -0.66
C GLY A 229 1.09 2.04 -0.20
N GLU A 230 0.16 2.89 -0.63
CA GLU A 230 -0.03 4.28 -0.18
C GLU A 230 -1.45 4.79 -0.51
N VAL A 231 -1.72 6.06 -0.19
CA VAL A 231 -3.05 6.68 -0.39
C VAL A 231 -3.47 6.84 -1.86
N GLU A 232 -2.55 6.75 -2.81
CA GLU A 232 -2.82 6.79 -4.25
C GLU A 232 -2.64 5.39 -4.85
N ILE A 233 -3.72 4.58 -4.96
CA ILE A 233 -3.66 3.29 -5.68
C ILE A 233 -3.22 3.54 -7.11
N VAL A 234 -3.86 4.54 -7.75
CA VAL A 234 -3.52 5.05 -9.07
C VAL A 234 -3.23 6.54 -8.97
N SER A 235 -2.01 6.94 -9.30
CA SER A 235 -1.58 8.34 -9.39
C SER A 235 -1.54 8.78 -10.85
N ASN A 236 -2.63 9.40 -11.31
CA ASN A 236 -2.71 9.95 -12.67
C ASN A 236 -2.03 11.30 -12.75
N LYS A 237 -0.95 11.41 -13.54
CA LYS A 237 -0.18 12.66 -13.75
C LYS A 237 -0.02 12.99 -15.23
N SER A 238 -1.12 12.90 -15.99
CA SER A 238 -1.18 13.27 -17.41
C SER A 238 -2.62 13.38 -17.89
N GLY A 239 -2.83 13.97 -19.06
CA GLY A 239 -4.15 14.19 -19.64
C GLY A 239 -4.64 13.05 -20.53
N GLY A 240 -5.96 13.10 -20.84
CA GLY A 240 -6.61 12.28 -21.84
C GLY A 240 -6.71 10.78 -21.53
N ASN A 241 -6.40 10.34 -20.31
CA ASN A 241 -6.43 8.92 -19.94
C ASN A 241 -7.86 8.42 -19.68
N ILE A 242 -8.06 7.13 -19.89
CA ILE A 242 -9.34 6.44 -19.65
C ILE A 242 -9.15 5.31 -18.66
N TYR A 243 -9.90 5.33 -17.56
CA TYR A 243 -10.01 4.27 -16.56
C TYR A 243 -11.41 3.68 -16.68
N ARG A 244 -11.53 2.45 -17.18
CA ARG A 244 -12.84 1.88 -17.51
C ARG A 244 -12.96 0.41 -17.12
N GLY A 245 -14.09 0.04 -16.50
CA GLY A 245 -14.40 -1.36 -16.21
C GLY A 245 -13.45 -2.05 -15.21
N ASN A 246 -12.61 -1.28 -14.49
CA ASN A 246 -11.72 -1.83 -13.49
C ASN A 246 -12.48 -2.15 -12.19
N VAL A 247 -12.01 -3.15 -11.46
CA VAL A 247 -12.48 -3.48 -10.11
C VAL A 247 -11.39 -3.15 -9.10
N PHE A 248 -11.74 -2.38 -8.06
CA PHE A 248 -10.89 -2.08 -6.91
C PHE A 248 -11.52 -2.75 -5.69
N GLN A 249 -10.88 -3.78 -5.16
CA GLN A 249 -11.38 -4.54 -4.02
C GLN A 249 -10.47 -4.41 -2.82
N ASP A 250 -11.05 -4.02 -1.68
CA ASP A 250 -10.37 -3.96 -0.38
C ASP A 250 -9.03 -3.22 -0.42
N SER A 251 -8.87 -2.25 -1.33
CA SER A 251 -7.66 -1.48 -1.52
C SER A 251 -7.73 -0.16 -0.75
N ARG A 252 -6.72 0.12 0.08
CA ARG A 252 -6.59 1.39 0.80
C ARG A 252 -6.15 2.49 -0.17
N GLY A 253 -6.73 3.68 -0.05
CA GLY A 253 -6.43 4.79 -0.97
C GLY A 253 -7.41 4.89 -2.12
N SER A 254 -7.08 5.70 -3.12
CA SER A 254 -8.00 6.14 -4.17
C SER A 254 -7.38 6.07 -5.57
N LEU A 255 -8.21 6.13 -6.61
CA LEU A 255 -7.83 6.55 -7.94
C LEU A 255 -7.76 8.08 -7.93
N VAL A 256 -6.58 8.65 -8.11
CA VAL A 256 -6.35 10.09 -7.96
C VAL A 256 -6.02 10.73 -9.31
N LEU A 257 -6.87 11.65 -9.76
CA LEU A 257 -6.62 12.48 -10.94
C LEU A 257 -5.69 13.64 -10.56
N ARG A 258 -4.47 13.28 -10.15
CA ARG A 258 -3.50 14.15 -9.45
C ARG A 258 -3.08 15.34 -10.29
N HIS A 259 -2.82 15.11 -11.59
CA HIS A 259 -2.48 16.14 -12.59
C HIS A 259 -3.00 15.73 -13.96
N GLY A 260 -3.07 16.71 -14.87
CA GLY A 260 -3.53 16.52 -16.25
C GLY A 260 -5.04 16.67 -16.42
N HIS A 261 -5.46 17.00 -17.62
CA HIS A 261 -6.83 17.38 -17.95
C HIS A 261 -7.54 16.30 -18.76
N GLY A 262 -8.88 16.36 -18.81
CA GLY A 262 -9.68 15.58 -19.72
C GLY A 262 -9.65 14.06 -19.48
N ASN A 263 -9.35 13.61 -18.28
CA ASN A 263 -9.36 12.19 -17.97
C ASN A 263 -10.79 11.69 -17.73
N ARG A 264 -11.03 10.41 -18.00
CA ARG A 264 -12.34 9.77 -17.83
C ARG A 264 -12.22 8.56 -16.91
N VAL A 265 -13.06 8.52 -15.88
CA VAL A 265 -13.22 7.41 -14.93
C VAL A 265 -14.66 6.91 -15.11
N GLU A 266 -14.84 5.78 -15.79
CA GLU A 266 -16.17 5.35 -16.21
C GLU A 266 -16.38 3.85 -16.02
N ARG A 267 -17.57 3.46 -15.52
CA ARG A 267 -18.00 2.06 -15.36
C ARG A 267 -17.04 1.20 -14.51
N ASN A 268 -16.29 1.80 -13.58
CA ASN A 268 -15.48 1.07 -12.62
C ASN A 268 -16.30 0.67 -11.40
N VAL A 269 -15.83 -0.35 -10.69
CA VAL A 269 -16.45 -0.86 -9.46
C VAL A 269 -15.46 -0.83 -8.31
N PHE A 270 -15.81 -0.15 -7.22
CA PHE A 270 -15.02 -0.02 -6.01
C PHE A 270 -15.74 -0.73 -4.86
N LEU A 271 -15.14 -1.78 -4.31
CA LEU A 271 -15.67 -2.61 -3.23
C LEU A 271 -14.79 -2.49 -2.00
N GLY A 272 -15.23 -1.74 -1.00
CA GLY A 272 -14.45 -1.48 0.22
C GLY A 272 -14.76 -2.41 1.38
N HIS A 273 -15.94 -3.06 1.39
CA HIS A 273 -16.44 -3.94 2.46
C HIS A 273 -16.29 -3.36 3.87
N GLY A 274 -16.28 -2.04 4.02
CA GLY A 274 -16.08 -1.35 5.29
C GLY A 274 -14.63 -1.34 5.81
N LYS A 275 -13.66 -1.79 5.02
CA LYS A 275 -12.23 -1.73 5.37
C LYS A 275 -11.79 -0.27 5.48
N ALA A 276 -11.14 0.07 6.60
CA ALA A 276 -10.64 1.42 6.85
C ALA A 276 -9.70 1.91 5.72
N HIS A 277 -9.77 3.19 5.41
CA HIS A 277 -8.99 3.88 4.37
C HIS A 277 -9.26 3.44 2.93
N THR A 278 -10.24 2.55 2.66
CA THR A 278 -10.67 2.30 1.28
C THR A 278 -11.28 3.56 0.70
N GLY A 279 -10.80 4.00 -0.45
CA GLY A 279 -11.23 5.22 -1.12
C GLY A 279 -11.82 4.96 -2.50
N GLY A 280 -12.39 6.01 -3.08
CA GLY A 280 -12.92 5.97 -4.43
C GLY A 280 -12.13 6.82 -5.41
N VAL A 281 -12.68 7.94 -5.85
CA VAL A 281 -12.05 8.84 -6.83
C VAL A 281 -11.77 10.20 -6.21
N ARG A 282 -10.53 10.67 -6.37
CA ARG A 282 -10.13 12.04 -6.03
C ARG A 282 -10.05 12.87 -7.31
N VAL A 283 -10.89 13.91 -7.41
CA VAL A 283 -11.01 14.77 -8.59
C VAL A 283 -10.21 16.05 -8.37
N ILE A 284 -9.32 16.35 -9.31
CA ILE A 284 -8.49 17.56 -9.37
C ILE A 284 -8.34 17.94 -10.85
N ASN A 285 -8.02 19.20 -11.17
CA ASN A 285 -7.78 19.73 -12.51
C ASN A 285 -9.05 19.86 -13.38
N ARG A 286 -8.88 20.17 -14.66
CA ARG A 286 -9.96 20.58 -15.56
C ARG A 286 -10.51 19.43 -16.39
N HIS A 287 -11.77 19.56 -16.80
CA HIS A 287 -12.43 18.69 -17.78
C HIS A 287 -12.45 17.19 -17.38
N GLN A 288 -12.44 16.90 -16.10
CA GLN A 288 -12.50 15.51 -15.62
C GLN A 288 -13.93 14.97 -15.75
N THR A 289 -14.05 13.71 -16.15
CA THR A 289 -15.33 13.01 -16.23
C THR A 289 -15.30 11.79 -15.30
N VAL A 290 -16.22 11.72 -14.33
CA VAL A 290 -16.42 10.58 -13.44
C VAL A 290 -17.88 10.14 -13.58
N ARG A 291 -18.13 9.02 -14.27
CA ARG A 291 -19.50 8.63 -14.59
C ARG A 291 -19.73 7.13 -14.59
N ASP A 292 -20.97 6.76 -14.33
CA ASP A 292 -21.44 5.38 -14.42
C ASP A 292 -20.63 4.41 -13.51
N ASN A 293 -19.93 4.91 -12.47
CA ASN A 293 -19.14 4.09 -11.55
C ASN A 293 -20.00 3.63 -10.37
N TYR A 294 -19.56 2.53 -9.76
CA TYR A 294 -20.22 1.95 -8.60
C TYR A 294 -19.25 1.85 -7.43
N PHE A 295 -19.66 2.34 -6.27
CA PHE A 295 -18.89 2.33 -5.02
C PHE A 295 -19.74 1.67 -3.93
N GLU A 296 -19.21 0.63 -3.26
CA GLU A 296 -19.91 -0.08 -2.19
C GLU A 296 -19.02 -0.27 -0.97
N GLY A 297 -19.52 0.13 0.20
CA GLY A 297 -18.84 -0.10 1.48
C GLY A 297 -17.47 0.61 1.60
N ILE A 298 -17.27 1.71 0.90
CA ILE A 298 -16.05 2.53 0.99
C ILE A 298 -16.02 3.24 2.34
N ALA A 299 -14.97 3.02 3.12
CA ALA A 299 -14.86 3.49 4.50
C ALA A 299 -13.76 4.53 4.74
N GLY A 300 -13.10 5.01 3.70
CA GLY A 300 -12.16 6.12 3.78
C GLY A 300 -12.86 7.45 4.04
N ASP A 301 -12.07 8.43 4.47
CA ASP A 301 -12.51 9.79 4.78
C ASP A 301 -11.52 10.80 4.19
N ASN A 302 -11.84 12.09 4.24
CA ASN A 302 -11.03 13.17 3.72
C ASN A 302 -10.59 12.89 2.27
N PHE A 303 -9.29 12.85 2.00
CA PHE A 303 -8.75 12.59 0.67
C PHE A 303 -9.00 11.17 0.17
N ALA A 304 -9.34 10.24 1.04
CA ALA A 304 -9.74 8.87 0.70
C ALA A 304 -11.27 8.64 0.78
N ALA A 305 -12.09 9.67 0.79
CA ALA A 305 -13.54 9.54 0.70
C ALA A 305 -13.97 8.78 -0.57
N ALA A 306 -15.19 8.27 -0.61
CA ALA A 306 -15.73 7.58 -1.79
C ALA A 306 -15.70 8.48 -3.05
N LEU A 307 -15.85 9.78 -2.85
CA LEU A 307 -15.58 10.82 -3.83
C LEU A 307 -14.99 12.03 -3.08
N SER A 308 -13.82 12.48 -3.49
CA SER A 308 -13.22 13.73 -3.01
C SER A 308 -13.11 14.72 -4.16
N VAL A 309 -13.86 15.80 -4.12
CA VAL A 309 -13.77 16.93 -5.07
C VAL A 309 -12.93 18.00 -4.41
N MET A 310 -11.71 18.23 -4.91
CA MET A 310 -10.71 19.03 -4.21
C MET A 310 -10.89 20.54 -4.39
N ALA A 311 -10.52 21.31 -3.37
CA ALA A 311 -10.12 22.68 -3.56
C ALA A 311 -8.74 22.73 -4.21
N GLY A 312 -8.54 23.66 -5.13
CA GLY A 312 -7.28 23.85 -5.85
C GLY A 312 -6.52 25.09 -5.39
N THR A 313 -5.36 25.30 -5.97
CA THR A 313 -4.53 26.49 -5.80
C THR A 313 -4.70 27.42 -7.01
N HIS A 314 -4.88 28.72 -6.79
CA HIS A 314 -4.94 29.69 -7.88
C HIS A 314 -3.60 29.76 -8.63
N ASN A 315 -3.62 29.68 -9.96
CA ASN A 315 -2.41 29.66 -10.81
C ASN A 315 -1.40 28.61 -10.35
N ALA A 316 -1.87 27.40 -10.06
CA ALA A 316 -1.11 26.34 -9.45
C ALA A 316 0.20 26.02 -10.21
N PRO A 317 1.35 25.94 -9.53
CA PRO A 317 2.54 25.31 -10.09
C PRO A 317 2.28 23.83 -10.41
N LEU A 318 3.08 23.23 -11.30
CA LEU A 318 2.89 21.86 -11.79
C LEU A 318 2.86 20.78 -10.68
N ASN A 319 3.39 21.06 -9.49
CA ASN A 319 3.41 20.14 -8.37
C ASN A 319 2.29 20.38 -7.33
N ARG A 320 1.39 21.36 -7.59
CA ARG A 320 0.25 21.69 -6.71
C ARG A 320 -1.07 21.22 -7.34
N TYR A 321 -2.15 21.35 -6.58
CA TYR A 321 -3.50 21.02 -7.04
C TYR A 321 -4.05 22.16 -7.88
N GLU A 322 -4.30 21.90 -9.15
CA GLU A 322 -4.94 22.89 -10.01
C GLU A 322 -6.44 22.95 -9.72
N GLN A 323 -7.02 24.14 -9.88
CA GLN A 323 -8.46 24.34 -9.70
C GLN A 323 -9.28 23.40 -10.63
N ILE A 324 -10.32 22.82 -10.09
CA ILE A 324 -11.30 22.07 -10.86
C ILE A 324 -12.15 23.02 -11.70
N ASP A 325 -12.19 22.76 -13.01
CA ASP A 325 -12.99 23.52 -13.95
C ASP A 325 -13.63 22.58 -14.98
N HIS A 326 -14.94 22.71 -15.26
CA HIS A 326 -15.70 21.86 -16.16
C HIS A 326 -15.63 20.35 -15.82
N ALA A 327 -15.66 19.99 -14.55
CA ALA A 327 -15.78 18.59 -14.15
C ALA A 327 -17.22 18.10 -14.33
N VAL A 328 -17.36 16.85 -14.82
CA VAL A 328 -18.65 16.16 -14.98
C VAL A 328 -18.66 14.92 -14.10
N ILE A 329 -19.52 14.89 -13.08
CA ILE A 329 -19.67 13.78 -12.13
C ILE A 329 -21.10 13.30 -12.19
N GLU A 330 -21.35 12.22 -12.93
CA GLU A 330 -22.74 11.86 -13.25
C GLU A 330 -23.00 10.35 -13.20
N ARG A 331 -24.24 10.01 -12.81
CA ARG A 331 -24.76 8.63 -12.78
C ARG A 331 -23.81 7.65 -12.06
N ASN A 332 -23.24 8.06 -10.93
CA ASN A 332 -22.49 7.17 -10.07
C ASN A 332 -23.38 6.69 -8.91
N SER A 333 -23.19 5.45 -8.47
CA SER A 333 -23.82 4.90 -7.27
C SER A 333 -22.83 4.83 -6.13
N PHE A 334 -23.09 5.52 -5.03
CA PHE A 334 -22.34 5.46 -3.78
C PHE A 334 -23.22 4.73 -2.75
N ILE A 335 -22.93 3.45 -2.51
CA ILE A 335 -23.77 2.54 -1.72
C ILE A 335 -23.09 2.19 -0.40
N GLN A 336 -23.72 2.51 0.72
CA GLN A 336 -23.21 2.24 2.06
C GLN A 336 -21.78 2.80 2.26
N VAL A 337 -21.51 3.99 1.70
CA VAL A 337 -20.21 4.65 1.81
C VAL A 337 -20.14 5.54 3.05
N GLY A 338 -18.92 5.74 3.56
CA GLY A 338 -18.69 6.58 4.72
C GLY A 338 -18.92 8.05 4.44
N THR A 339 -18.25 8.59 3.43
CA THR A 339 -18.28 10.04 3.14
C THR A 339 -18.08 10.31 1.65
N VAL A 340 -18.76 11.34 1.17
CA VAL A 340 -18.49 12.10 -0.06
C VAL A 340 -18.11 13.51 0.38
N LEU A 341 -16.97 14.02 -0.06
CA LEU A 341 -16.41 15.32 0.38
C LEU A 341 -16.25 16.27 -0.80
N LEU A 342 -16.91 17.43 -0.74
CA LEU A 342 -16.82 18.49 -1.74
C LEU A 342 -16.07 19.70 -1.17
N GLY A 343 -15.10 20.22 -1.91
CA GLY A 343 -14.17 21.25 -1.47
C GLY A 343 -13.06 20.72 -0.58
N ALA A 344 -12.72 19.42 -0.73
CA ALA A 344 -11.74 18.74 0.11
C ALA A 344 -10.38 19.44 0.13
N GLY A 345 -9.79 19.55 1.32
CA GLY A 345 -8.46 20.13 1.52
C GLY A 345 -8.42 21.65 1.41
N LEU A 346 -9.57 22.33 1.60
CA LEU A 346 -9.64 23.78 1.67
C LEU A 346 -8.74 24.30 2.80
N ASP A 347 -7.77 25.12 2.45
CA ASP A 347 -6.85 25.82 3.38
C ASP A 347 -6.40 27.18 2.79
N GLU A 348 -5.39 27.80 3.38
CA GLU A 348 -4.87 29.09 2.91
C GLU A 348 -4.24 29.01 1.51
N GLU A 349 -3.62 27.90 1.13
CA GLU A 349 -3.01 27.68 -0.18
C GLU A 349 -4.04 27.14 -1.19
N ARG A 350 -4.87 26.18 -0.76
CA ARG A 350 -5.87 25.50 -1.59
C ARG A 350 -7.24 26.16 -1.36
N ASN A 351 -7.48 27.30 -1.98
CA ASN A 351 -8.74 28.07 -1.85
C ASN A 351 -9.43 28.38 -3.17
N ALA A 352 -8.96 27.83 -4.28
CA ALA A 352 -9.62 27.88 -5.57
C ALA A 352 -10.69 26.79 -5.66
N MET A 353 -11.94 27.17 -5.35
CA MET A 353 -13.06 26.23 -5.36
C MET A 353 -13.46 25.80 -6.78
N PRO A 354 -14.09 24.62 -6.96
CA PRO A 354 -14.55 24.14 -8.27
C PRO A 354 -15.47 25.14 -8.99
N VAL A 355 -15.28 25.29 -10.30
CA VAL A 355 -16.10 26.19 -11.13
C VAL A 355 -16.65 25.44 -12.36
N ASN A 356 -17.74 25.94 -12.96
CA ASN A 356 -18.35 25.44 -14.19
C ASN A 356 -18.61 23.91 -14.20
N SER A 357 -18.81 23.32 -13.03
CA SER A 357 -18.83 21.86 -12.86
C SER A 357 -20.24 21.34 -12.59
N HIS A 358 -20.49 20.05 -12.89
CA HIS A 358 -21.78 19.42 -12.76
C HIS A 358 -21.70 18.13 -11.92
N ILE A 359 -22.62 17.98 -10.98
CA ILE A 359 -22.86 16.75 -10.22
C ILE A 359 -24.32 16.35 -10.44
N ALA A 360 -24.58 15.35 -11.30
CA ALA A 360 -25.93 15.07 -11.77
C ALA A 360 -26.27 13.57 -11.80
N GLY A 361 -27.53 13.24 -11.46
CA GLY A 361 -28.03 11.87 -11.56
C GLY A 361 -27.28 10.85 -10.71
N ASN A 362 -26.59 11.25 -9.66
CA ASN A 362 -25.90 10.32 -8.76
C ASN A 362 -26.82 9.80 -7.66
N LEU A 363 -26.54 8.58 -7.20
CA LEU A 363 -27.21 7.98 -6.04
C LEU A 363 -26.24 7.94 -4.85
N PHE A 364 -26.64 8.50 -3.71
CA PHE A 364 -25.87 8.57 -2.49
C PHE A 364 -26.57 7.84 -1.35
N ILE A 365 -25.99 6.75 -0.85
CA ILE A 365 -26.50 5.98 0.29
C ILE A 365 -25.38 5.81 1.31
N GLY A 366 -25.54 6.40 2.48
CA GLY A 366 -24.54 6.37 3.55
C GLY A 366 -24.45 5.03 4.29
N ASP A 367 -23.38 4.86 5.05
CA ASP A 367 -23.16 3.71 5.94
C ASP A 367 -23.94 3.83 7.27
N GLY A 368 -24.60 4.95 7.49
CA GLY A 368 -25.34 5.26 8.72
C GLY A 368 -24.48 5.56 9.95
N LYS A 369 -23.15 5.60 9.80
CA LYS A 369 -22.20 5.84 10.88
C LYS A 369 -21.57 7.23 10.83
N ARG A 370 -21.53 7.83 9.65
CA ARG A 370 -20.89 9.12 9.39
C ARG A 370 -21.81 10.04 8.59
N GLU A 371 -21.49 11.32 8.57
CA GLU A 371 -22.13 12.27 7.67
C GLU A 371 -21.76 11.92 6.23
N LEU A 372 -22.78 11.53 5.46
CA LEU A 372 -22.60 11.06 4.08
C LEU A 372 -22.00 12.13 3.18
N LEU A 373 -22.44 13.36 3.32
CA LEU A 373 -22.07 14.48 2.47
C LEU A 373 -21.52 15.62 3.32
N ARG A 374 -20.22 15.83 3.16
CA ARG A 374 -19.50 16.93 3.79
C ARG A 374 -19.10 17.93 2.73
N THR A 375 -19.22 19.20 3.07
CA THR A 375 -18.88 20.31 2.18
C THR A 375 -17.95 21.29 2.88
N GLN A 376 -16.95 21.78 2.13
CA GLN A 376 -16.05 22.82 2.57
C GLN A 376 -16.06 23.96 1.54
N GLY A 377 -16.10 25.21 1.99
CA GLY A 377 -16.06 26.40 1.16
C GLY A 377 -17.29 26.64 0.29
N ASP A 378 -17.13 27.48 -0.73
CA ASP A 378 -18.19 27.90 -1.65
C ASP A 378 -18.36 26.90 -2.80
N LEU A 379 -19.51 26.29 -2.89
CA LEU A 379 -19.89 25.36 -3.97
C LEU A 379 -20.72 25.98 -5.09
N SER A 380 -20.89 27.29 -5.14
CA SER A 380 -21.68 28.00 -6.15
C SER A 380 -21.23 27.76 -7.59
N GLY A 381 -19.97 27.33 -7.79
CA GLY A 381 -19.44 26.91 -9.09
C GLY A 381 -19.83 25.50 -9.53
N ILE A 382 -20.58 24.75 -8.71
CA ILE A 382 -21.07 23.40 -9.01
C ILE A 382 -22.58 23.41 -9.18
N THR A 383 -23.08 22.93 -10.32
CA THR A 383 -24.50 22.72 -10.55
C THR A 383 -24.90 21.31 -10.13
N PHE A 384 -25.92 21.17 -9.29
CA PHE A 384 -26.50 19.89 -8.86
C PHE A 384 -27.83 19.65 -9.56
N ALA A 385 -28.05 18.46 -10.12
CA ALA A 385 -29.32 18.13 -10.81
C ALA A 385 -29.64 16.63 -10.71
N GLY A 386 -30.89 16.28 -10.37
CA GLY A 386 -31.39 14.91 -10.42
C GLY A 386 -30.66 13.89 -9.53
N ASN A 387 -29.89 14.35 -8.53
CA ASN A 387 -29.24 13.44 -7.58
C ASN A 387 -30.26 12.94 -6.55
N VAL A 388 -30.06 11.71 -6.06
CA VAL A 388 -30.91 11.08 -5.05
C VAL A 388 -30.06 10.67 -3.84
N GLN A 389 -30.55 10.95 -2.64
CA GLN A 389 -29.93 10.54 -1.37
C GLN A 389 -30.86 9.67 -0.54
N SER A 390 -30.31 8.67 0.16
CA SER A 390 -31.04 7.84 1.14
C SER A 390 -30.19 7.64 2.41
N PRO A 391 -30.74 7.81 3.61
CA PRO A 391 -32.11 8.29 3.89
C PRO A 391 -32.32 9.74 3.48
N ALA A 392 -33.54 10.29 3.69
CA ALA A 392 -33.88 11.66 3.32
C ALA A 392 -32.83 12.66 3.88
N ALA A 393 -32.49 13.65 3.09
CA ALA A 393 -31.37 14.54 3.29
C ALA A 393 -31.29 15.14 4.69
N SER A 394 -30.08 15.09 5.27
CA SER A 394 -29.66 16.04 6.30
C SER A 394 -29.49 17.43 5.66
N ALA A 395 -29.85 18.48 6.41
CA ALA A 395 -29.71 19.86 5.97
C ALA A 395 -28.25 20.16 5.56
N GLY A 396 -28.00 20.68 4.35
CA GLY A 396 -26.67 21.10 3.91
C GLY A 396 -26.37 20.91 2.42
N PHE A 397 -27.19 20.17 1.67
CA PHE A 397 -27.01 20.09 0.22
C PHE A 397 -27.53 21.36 -0.47
N PRO A 398 -26.80 21.85 -1.48
CA PRO A 398 -27.39 22.76 -2.46
C PRO A 398 -28.59 22.09 -3.14
N GLY A 399 -29.48 22.86 -3.71
CA GLY A 399 -30.60 22.31 -4.49
C GLY A 399 -30.17 21.27 -5.51
N GLY A 400 -31.08 20.40 -6.00
CA GLY A 400 -30.76 19.37 -7.00
C GLY A 400 -30.37 17.99 -6.43
N VAL A 401 -30.60 17.80 -5.12
CA VAL A 401 -30.50 16.49 -4.45
C VAL A 401 -31.83 16.22 -3.74
N SER A 402 -32.52 15.11 -4.09
CA SER A 402 -33.78 14.71 -3.47
C SER A 402 -33.55 13.59 -2.44
N GLY A 403 -34.18 13.73 -1.25
CA GLY A 403 -34.12 12.70 -0.21
C GLY A 403 -35.23 11.67 -0.38
N GLN A 404 -34.90 10.39 -0.38
CA GLN A 404 -35.84 9.27 -0.45
C GLN A 404 -35.42 8.16 0.50
N SER A 405 -36.36 7.35 0.99
CA SER A 405 -36.06 6.11 1.69
C SER A 405 -36.04 4.98 0.67
N LEU A 406 -34.86 4.37 0.47
CA LEU A 406 -34.64 3.35 -0.55
C LEU A 406 -34.27 2.01 0.08
N ALA A 407 -35.00 0.96 -0.27
CA ALA A 407 -34.60 -0.41 0.00
C ALA A 407 -33.66 -0.90 -1.11
N LEU A 408 -32.62 -1.64 -0.74
CA LEU A 408 -31.63 -2.19 -1.65
C LEU A 408 -31.81 -3.69 -1.84
N GLN A 409 -31.51 -4.17 -3.04
CA GLN A 409 -31.46 -5.58 -3.37
C GLN A 409 -30.22 -5.88 -4.21
N ARG A 410 -29.55 -7.00 -3.93
CA ARG A 410 -28.42 -7.46 -4.72
C ARG A 410 -28.89 -8.07 -6.04
N ALA A 411 -28.38 -7.56 -7.14
CA ALA A 411 -28.68 -8.01 -8.49
C ALA A 411 -27.79 -9.19 -8.90
N PRO A 412 -28.11 -9.89 -10.02
CA PRO A 412 -27.29 -11.01 -10.51
C PRO A 412 -25.84 -10.68 -10.83
N ASN A 413 -25.52 -9.41 -11.15
CA ASN A 413 -24.15 -8.92 -11.34
C ASN A 413 -23.37 -8.72 -10.03
N GLY A 414 -23.96 -9.08 -8.88
CA GLY A 414 -23.33 -8.97 -7.56
C GLY A 414 -23.42 -7.58 -6.91
N LEU A 415 -24.02 -6.57 -7.56
CA LEU A 415 -24.10 -5.19 -7.07
C LEU A 415 -25.46 -4.89 -6.40
N LEU A 416 -25.48 -3.97 -5.43
CA LEU A 416 -26.70 -3.53 -4.75
C LEU A 416 -27.36 -2.39 -5.53
N TYR A 417 -28.66 -2.53 -5.81
CA TYR A 417 -29.46 -1.50 -6.46
C TYR A 417 -30.74 -1.22 -5.67
N PRO A 418 -31.32 -0.01 -5.76
CA PRO A 418 -32.65 0.25 -5.25
C PRO A 418 -33.69 -0.68 -5.87
N THR A 419 -34.62 -1.17 -5.03
CA THR A 419 -35.76 -1.97 -5.51
C THR A 419 -36.76 -1.11 -6.29
N ALA A 420 -36.88 0.18 -5.91
CA ALA A 420 -37.66 1.16 -6.65
C ALA A 420 -36.96 1.60 -7.94
N ALA A 421 -37.73 1.93 -8.97
CA ALA A 421 -37.17 2.58 -10.16
C ALA A 421 -36.86 4.04 -9.82
N ILE A 422 -35.60 4.42 -9.99
CA ILE A 422 -35.12 5.79 -9.83
C ILE A 422 -34.27 6.17 -11.05
N ASP A 423 -34.30 7.45 -11.41
CA ASP A 423 -33.47 8.00 -12.50
C ASP A 423 -32.18 8.60 -11.92
N ALA A 424 -31.42 7.79 -11.18
CA ALA A 424 -30.15 8.15 -10.58
C ALA A 424 -29.30 6.91 -10.30
N GLY A 425 -27.97 7.10 -10.29
CA GLY A 425 -27.00 6.06 -10.00
C GLY A 425 -26.45 5.37 -11.23
N ALA A 426 -25.53 4.45 -11.00
CA ALA A 426 -24.85 3.68 -12.02
C ALA A 426 -25.80 2.78 -12.81
N PRO A 427 -25.53 2.55 -14.11
CA PRO A 427 -26.37 1.69 -14.95
C PRO A 427 -26.48 0.27 -14.39
N ARG A 428 -27.66 -0.34 -14.50
CA ARG A 428 -27.90 -1.73 -14.05
C ARG A 428 -27.24 -2.79 -14.93
N ASP A 429 -26.73 -2.39 -16.10
CA ASP A 429 -25.98 -3.24 -17.03
C ASP A 429 -24.47 -3.24 -16.76
N LEU A 430 -24.03 -2.68 -15.63
CA LEU A 430 -22.64 -2.84 -15.21
C LEU A 430 -22.30 -4.34 -15.10
N ALA A 431 -21.19 -4.72 -15.75
CA ALA A 431 -20.65 -6.07 -15.71
C ALA A 431 -19.22 -6.01 -15.15
N PRO A 432 -19.05 -6.07 -13.80
CA PRO A 432 -17.73 -6.13 -13.23
C PRO A 432 -16.96 -7.31 -13.81
N ILE A 433 -15.72 -7.08 -14.25
CA ILE A 433 -14.87 -8.20 -14.69
C ILE A 433 -14.71 -9.18 -13.53
N ALA A 434 -14.74 -10.49 -13.80
CA ALA A 434 -14.54 -11.48 -12.76
C ALA A 434 -13.03 -11.68 -12.48
N ARG A 435 -12.71 -12.05 -11.25
CA ARG A 435 -11.33 -12.21 -10.78
C ARG A 435 -10.57 -13.31 -11.53
N ASP A 436 -11.24 -14.30 -12.06
CA ASP A 436 -10.69 -15.38 -12.88
C ASP A 436 -10.43 -14.97 -14.34
N GLN A 437 -11.02 -13.86 -14.79
CA GLN A 437 -10.81 -13.31 -16.14
C GLN A 437 -9.58 -12.39 -16.26
N VAL A 438 -8.90 -12.11 -15.15
CA VAL A 438 -7.70 -11.26 -15.11
C VAL A 438 -6.47 -12.04 -14.70
N GLY A 439 -5.27 -11.55 -15.05
CA GLY A 439 -4.02 -12.26 -14.76
C GLY A 439 -3.92 -13.57 -15.51
N VAL A 440 -3.29 -14.55 -14.90
CA VAL A 440 -3.10 -15.90 -15.47
C VAL A 440 -3.90 -16.96 -14.71
N ASP A 441 -4.25 -18.05 -15.35
CA ASP A 441 -4.99 -19.18 -14.76
C ASP A 441 -4.06 -20.26 -14.15
N TRP A 442 -2.81 -20.31 -14.57
CA TRP A 442 -1.82 -21.31 -14.16
C TRP A 442 -0.96 -20.88 -12.94
N TYR A 443 -1.20 -19.71 -12.34
CA TYR A 443 -0.52 -19.25 -11.13
C TYR A 443 -1.53 -18.78 -10.07
N PRO A 444 -1.33 -19.12 -8.78
CA PRO A 444 -2.28 -18.72 -7.73
C PRO A 444 -2.42 -17.21 -7.59
N LYS A 445 -3.63 -16.68 -7.52
CA LYS A 445 -3.92 -15.27 -7.22
C LYS A 445 -4.01 -15.07 -5.71
N THR A 446 -2.93 -15.33 -4.98
CA THR A 446 -2.86 -15.19 -3.53
C THR A 446 -1.50 -14.65 -3.11
N LEU A 447 -1.47 -13.84 -2.06
CA LEU A 447 -0.26 -13.55 -1.30
C LEU A 447 -0.28 -14.42 -0.05
N THR A 448 0.46 -15.52 -0.09
CA THR A 448 0.58 -16.38 1.09
C THR A 448 1.53 -15.73 2.08
N THR A 449 1.02 -15.40 3.27
CA THR A 449 1.79 -14.93 4.41
C THR A 449 1.64 -15.93 5.55
N THR A 450 2.73 -16.20 6.25
CA THR A 450 2.67 -17.04 7.44
C THR A 450 2.14 -16.20 8.61
N ALA A 451 1.03 -16.64 9.20
CA ALA A 451 0.48 -15.98 10.39
C ALA A 451 1.19 -16.47 11.66
N LEU A 452 1.19 -15.65 12.72
CA LEU A 452 1.55 -16.09 14.06
C LEU A 452 0.62 -17.22 14.49
N ASP A 453 1.16 -18.21 15.21
CA ASP A 453 0.44 -19.41 15.71
C ASP A 453 -0.13 -20.35 14.63
N SER A 454 0.30 -20.22 13.35
CA SER A 454 -0.16 -21.11 12.27
C SER A 454 0.68 -22.38 12.09
N GLY A 455 1.85 -22.46 12.74
CA GLY A 455 2.78 -23.58 12.69
C GLY A 455 2.59 -24.59 13.82
N GLU A 456 3.66 -25.30 14.16
CA GLU A 456 3.65 -26.31 15.21
C GLU A 456 3.71 -25.71 16.62
N VAL A 457 3.14 -26.43 17.59
CA VAL A 457 3.32 -26.11 19.02
C VAL A 457 4.48 -26.93 19.56
N ARG A 458 5.55 -26.25 19.98
CA ARG A 458 6.76 -26.86 20.53
C ARG A 458 6.88 -26.57 22.02
N THR A 459 6.92 -27.61 22.86
CA THR A 459 7.11 -27.45 24.30
C THR A 459 8.57 -27.18 24.63
N VAL A 460 8.82 -26.14 25.44
CA VAL A 460 10.17 -25.73 25.86
C VAL A 460 10.28 -25.92 27.40
N ALA A 461 11.24 -26.70 27.85
CA ALA A 461 11.53 -26.87 29.28
C ALA A 461 12.33 -25.66 29.82
N PRO A 462 12.16 -25.30 31.10
CA PRO A 462 12.96 -24.23 31.72
C PRO A 462 14.43 -24.59 31.77
N GLY A 463 15.29 -23.60 31.79
CA GLY A 463 16.73 -23.77 31.83
C GLY A 463 17.52 -22.62 31.21
N GLU A 464 18.85 -22.75 31.25
CA GLU A 464 19.78 -21.83 30.64
C GLU A 464 19.79 -22.07 29.12
N ASP A 465 19.56 -20.99 28.32
CA ASP A 465 19.54 -20.97 26.86
C ASP A 465 18.59 -21.98 26.18
N THR A 466 17.68 -22.62 26.93
CA THR A 466 16.68 -23.50 26.32
C THR A 466 15.72 -22.75 25.41
N LEU A 467 15.36 -21.52 25.78
CA LEU A 467 14.55 -20.63 24.91
C LEU A 467 15.35 -20.19 23.67
N THR A 468 16.65 -19.92 23.83
CA THR A 468 17.55 -19.59 22.71
C THR A 468 17.57 -20.70 21.66
N ALA A 469 17.77 -21.95 22.12
CA ALA A 469 17.76 -23.11 21.24
C ALA A 469 16.40 -23.32 20.55
N ALA A 470 15.31 -23.07 21.29
CA ALA A 470 13.96 -23.25 20.78
C ALA A 470 13.62 -22.21 19.69
N VAL A 471 13.98 -20.94 19.88
CA VAL A 471 13.80 -19.88 18.87
C VAL A 471 14.63 -20.17 17.62
N ALA A 472 15.91 -20.55 17.77
CA ALA A 472 16.79 -20.89 16.65
C ALA A 472 16.31 -22.12 15.86
N ALA A 473 15.58 -23.04 16.47
CA ALA A 473 15.04 -24.25 15.84
C ALA A 473 13.59 -24.10 15.36
N SER A 474 12.95 -22.94 15.58
CA SER A 474 11.56 -22.73 15.18
C SER A 474 11.42 -22.54 13.67
N ALA A 475 10.25 -22.89 13.17
CA ALA A 475 9.81 -22.64 11.82
C ALA A 475 8.80 -21.49 11.74
N PRO A 476 8.60 -20.86 10.58
CA PRO A 476 7.62 -19.81 10.44
C PRO A 476 6.21 -20.19 10.91
N GLY A 477 5.65 -19.40 11.82
CA GLY A 477 4.34 -19.63 12.43
C GLY A 477 4.35 -20.49 13.69
N ASP A 478 5.47 -21.06 14.10
CA ASP A 478 5.57 -21.91 15.28
C ASP A 478 5.21 -21.17 16.57
N ARG A 479 4.67 -21.93 17.52
CA ARG A 479 4.39 -21.50 18.87
C ARG A 479 5.25 -22.26 19.85
N LEU A 480 6.13 -21.55 20.54
CA LEU A 480 6.97 -22.08 21.61
C LEU A 480 6.18 -22.01 22.93
N GLN A 481 5.69 -23.16 23.40
CA GLN A 481 4.93 -23.27 24.63
C GLN A 481 5.88 -23.54 25.78
N LEU A 482 6.16 -22.51 26.59
CA LEU A 482 7.02 -22.64 27.77
C LEU A 482 6.34 -23.40 28.88
N GLN A 483 7.08 -24.28 29.55
CA GLN A 483 6.68 -24.89 30.81
C GLN A 483 6.89 -23.91 31.97
N ARG A 484 6.29 -24.20 33.12
CA ARG A 484 6.51 -23.43 34.35
C ARG A 484 7.97 -23.50 34.78
N GLY A 485 8.57 -22.35 35.06
CA GLY A 485 9.95 -22.29 35.56
C GLY A 485 10.71 -21.05 35.09
N ARG A 486 12.02 -21.05 35.34
CA ARG A 486 12.92 -19.96 34.98
C ARG A 486 13.69 -20.27 33.70
N TYR A 487 13.77 -19.29 32.83
CA TYR A 487 14.53 -19.31 31.58
C TYR A 487 15.59 -18.21 31.68
N THR A 488 16.85 -18.57 31.60
CA THR A 488 17.97 -17.62 31.56
C THR A 488 18.50 -17.57 30.14
N VAL A 489 18.54 -16.39 29.58
CA VAL A 489 18.94 -16.15 28.19
C VAL A 489 20.26 -15.40 28.16
N SER A 490 21.30 -16.02 27.64
CA SER A 490 22.66 -15.46 27.56
C SER A 490 23.02 -14.88 26.19
N GLN A 491 22.15 -15.01 25.19
CA GLN A 491 22.30 -14.53 23.82
C GLN A 491 21.06 -13.76 23.39
N VAL A 492 21.22 -12.82 22.45
CA VAL A 492 20.08 -12.15 21.84
C VAL A 492 19.32 -13.14 20.95
N LEU A 493 18.01 -13.21 21.10
CA LEU A 493 17.13 -14.08 20.31
C LEU A 493 16.79 -13.39 18.98
N ALA A 494 17.39 -13.83 17.88
CA ALA A 494 17.10 -13.32 16.56
C ALA A 494 15.75 -13.89 16.05
N VAL A 495 14.86 -12.99 15.58
CA VAL A 495 13.55 -13.34 15.04
C VAL A 495 13.50 -12.87 13.58
N ASP A 496 13.64 -13.80 12.65
CA ASP A 496 13.65 -13.58 11.20
C ASP A 496 12.41 -14.17 10.48
N HIS A 497 11.49 -14.71 11.25
CA HIS A 497 10.20 -15.24 10.80
C HIS A 497 9.12 -15.06 11.88
N PRO A 498 7.83 -15.20 11.57
CA PRO A 498 6.77 -15.13 12.56
C PRO A 498 6.89 -16.27 13.57
N VAL A 499 6.99 -15.93 14.85
CA VAL A 499 7.07 -16.90 15.97
C VAL A 499 6.34 -16.38 17.20
N SER A 500 5.73 -17.27 17.95
CA SER A 500 5.05 -16.97 19.22
C SER A 500 5.76 -17.67 20.38
N VAL A 501 5.91 -16.95 21.51
CA VAL A 501 6.42 -17.50 22.78
C VAL A 501 5.34 -17.32 23.84
N ALA A 502 4.83 -18.41 24.38
CA ALA A 502 3.73 -18.38 25.34
C ALA A 502 4.06 -19.14 26.62
N GLY A 503 3.87 -18.50 27.76
CA GLY A 503 3.92 -19.14 29.07
C GLY A 503 2.75 -20.10 29.30
N PRO A 504 2.80 -20.91 30.38
CA PRO A 504 1.76 -21.89 30.71
C PRO A 504 0.44 -21.20 31.04
N ALA A 505 -0.68 -21.93 30.92
CA ALA A 505 -1.99 -21.45 31.33
C ALA A 505 -2.09 -21.27 32.85
N HIS A 506 -1.34 -22.08 33.61
CA HIS A 506 -1.27 -22.00 35.06
C HIS A 506 0.18 -22.01 35.54
N GLY A 507 0.48 -21.14 36.48
CA GLY A 507 1.85 -20.93 36.97
C GLY A 507 2.59 -19.89 36.08
N GLN A 508 3.89 -19.73 36.34
CA GLN A 508 4.67 -18.65 35.75
C GLN A 508 5.87 -19.19 34.94
N ALA A 509 6.12 -18.66 33.80
CA ALA A 509 7.37 -18.75 33.04
C ALA A 509 8.11 -17.41 33.19
N SER A 510 9.19 -17.40 33.97
CA SER A 510 10.01 -16.20 34.15
C SER A 510 11.22 -16.24 33.24
N VAL A 511 11.39 -15.20 32.45
CA VAL A 511 12.47 -15.05 31.47
C VAL A 511 13.39 -13.92 31.91
N GLN A 512 14.66 -14.27 32.19
CA GLN A 512 15.72 -13.31 32.50
C GLN A 512 16.76 -13.33 31.41
N PHE A 513 17.36 -12.20 31.10
CA PHE A 513 18.36 -12.09 30.04
C PHE A 513 19.56 -11.22 30.47
N SER A 514 20.74 -11.58 29.97
CA SER A 514 22.02 -10.92 30.32
C SER A 514 22.60 -10.09 29.17
N ARG A 515 21.82 -9.80 28.14
CA ARG A 515 22.23 -9.00 26.98
C ARG A 515 21.46 -7.66 26.94
N PRO A 516 21.88 -6.69 26.14
CA PRO A 516 21.17 -5.42 25.99
C PRO A 516 19.74 -5.58 25.47
N SER A 517 19.45 -6.66 24.74
CA SER A 517 18.12 -7.00 24.25
C SER A 517 17.81 -8.47 24.47
N LEU A 518 16.55 -8.81 24.72
CA LEU A 518 16.09 -10.18 24.74
C LEU A 518 15.80 -10.67 23.31
N PHE A 519 15.03 -9.89 22.52
CA PHE A 519 14.71 -10.21 21.14
C PHE A 519 15.18 -9.12 20.19
N GLU A 520 15.68 -9.53 19.02
CA GLU A 520 15.91 -8.65 17.87
C GLU A 520 15.12 -9.12 16.65
N ILE A 521 14.31 -8.21 16.11
CA ILE A 521 13.47 -8.47 14.94
C ILE A 521 14.26 -8.09 13.68
N SER A 522 14.48 -9.04 12.80
CA SER A 522 15.09 -8.84 11.50
C SER A 522 14.06 -9.02 10.37
N ALA A 523 14.51 -8.88 9.11
CA ALA A 523 13.63 -8.93 7.95
C ALA A 523 12.85 -10.26 7.88
N GLY A 524 11.52 -10.17 7.86
CA GLY A 524 10.60 -11.31 7.89
C GLY A 524 10.08 -11.67 9.28
N GLY A 525 10.70 -11.15 10.36
CA GLY A 525 10.32 -11.44 11.74
C GLY A 525 8.98 -10.81 12.14
N SER A 526 8.24 -11.52 12.97
CA SER A 526 7.11 -11.01 13.75
C SER A 526 7.05 -11.80 15.05
N LEU A 527 6.68 -11.16 16.16
CA LEU A 527 6.76 -11.76 17.47
C LEU A 527 5.47 -11.57 18.27
N ARG A 528 5.00 -12.67 18.84
CA ARG A 528 3.95 -12.64 19.87
C ARG A 528 4.51 -13.20 21.18
N LEU A 529 4.38 -12.43 22.26
CA LEU A 529 4.72 -12.84 23.60
C LEU A 529 3.44 -12.89 24.44
N ALA A 530 3.17 -14.00 25.12
CA ALA A 530 1.96 -14.14 25.92
C ALA A 530 2.22 -14.87 27.25
N ARG A 531 1.64 -14.39 28.36
CA ARG A 531 1.71 -15.00 29.69
C ARG A 531 3.14 -15.22 30.18
N LEU A 532 3.99 -14.24 30.03
CA LEU A 532 5.38 -14.26 30.45
C LEU A 532 5.62 -13.27 31.58
N ASP A 533 6.58 -13.60 32.42
CA ASP A 533 7.21 -12.70 33.38
C ASP A 533 8.63 -12.39 32.89
N ILE A 534 8.85 -11.16 32.40
CA ILE A 534 10.10 -10.76 31.79
C ILE A 534 10.83 -9.81 32.75
N ASP A 535 11.99 -10.24 33.22
CA ASP A 535 12.82 -9.53 34.19
C ASP A 535 14.15 -9.10 33.52
N GLY A 536 14.35 -7.79 33.40
CA GLY A 536 15.54 -7.20 32.82
C GLY A 536 16.68 -6.90 33.81
N ALA A 537 16.56 -7.31 35.07
CA ALA A 537 17.54 -6.96 36.12
C ALA A 537 18.99 -7.48 35.84
N LEU A 538 19.15 -8.51 35.00
CA LEU A 538 20.46 -9.04 34.63
C LEU A 538 21.00 -8.45 33.32
N ALA A 539 20.26 -7.60 32.64
CA ALA A 539 20.70 -7.03 31.38
C ALA A 539 21.94 -6.15 31.53
N THR A 540 22.85 -6.24 30.56
CA THR A 540 24.05 -5.39 30.53
C THR A 540 23.69 -3.96 30.13
N ASP A 541 24.38 -2.99 30.72
CA ASP A 541 24.28 -1.58 30.33
C ASP A 541 24.85 -1.38 28.93
N ALA A 542 24.00 -0.90 28.03
CA ALA A 542 24.40 -0.54 26.66
C ALA A 542 23.43 0.51 26.09
N ALA A 543 23.89 1.27 25.12
CA ALA A 543 23.03 2.18 24.39
C ALA A 543 21.97 1.39 23.58
N GLY A 544 20.69 1.79 23.72
CA GLY A 544 19.58 1.16 23.00
C GLY A 544 19.11 -0.17 23.59
N ASN A 545 19.26 -0.34 24.91
CA ASN A 545 18.64 -1.47 25.63
C ASN A 545 17.12 -1.50 25.38
N ALA A 546 16.63 -2.69 25.00
CA ALA A 546 15.21 -2.94 24.87
C ALA A 546 14.89 -4.42 25.06
N VAL A 547 13.71 -4.75 25.57
CA VAL A 547 13.26 -6.16 25.61
C VAL A 547 13.09 -6.68 24.17
N ILE A 548 12.39 -5.90 23.34
CA ILE A 548 12.25 -6.17 21.90
C ILE A 548 12.86 -5.01 21.14
N ARG A 549 13.91 -5.30 20.38
CA ARG A 549 14.59 -4.31 19.58
C ARG A 549 14.42 -4.61 18.10
N VAL A 550 14.14 -3.58 17.32
CA VAL A 550 14.28 -3.63 15.85
C VAL A 550 15.54 -2.83 15.50
N PRO A 551 16.61 -3.49 15.02
CA PRO A 551 17.85 -2.78 14.68
C PRO A 551 17.61 -1.71 13.61
N PRO A 552 18.40 -0.61 13.60
CA PRO A 552 18.38 0.33 12.49
C PRO A 552 18.76 -0.39 11.19
N GLY A 553 18.09 -0.03 10.12
CA GLY A 553 18.32 -0.59 8.79
C GLY A 553 17.00 -0.75 8.05
N SER A 554 17.07 -0.55 6.76
CA SER A 554 15.87 -0.62 5.93
C SER A 554 15.41 -2.07 5.79
N GLN A 555 14.19 -2.37 6.25
CA GLN A 555 13.56 -3.68 6.16
C GLN A 555 12.39 -3.63 5.18
N ALA A 556 12.43 -4.47 4.16
CA ALA A 556 11.38 -4.52 3.12
C ALA A 556 10.05 -5.14 3.60
N PHE A 557 10.01 -5.74 4.79
CA PHE A 557 8.81 -6.39 5.33
C PHE A 557 8.25 -5.62 6.52
N ASN A 558 6.92 -5.57 6.61
CA ASN A 558 6.24 -5.06 7.78
C ASN A 558 6.15 -6.17 8.83
N TYR A 559 6.45 -5.85 10.09
CA TYR A 559 6.38 -6.81 11.19
C TYR A 559 5.20 -6.53 12.12
N THR A 560 4.86 -7.52 12.91
CA THR A 560 3.83 -7.42 13.96
C THR A 560 4.44 -7.81 15.32
N LEU A 561 4.22 -6.96 16.32
CA LEU A 561 4.63 -7.22 17.70
C LEU A 561 3.40 -7.24 18.60
N LEU A 562 3.17 -8.36 19.28
CA LEU A 562 2.06 -8.54 20.23
C LEU A 562 2.62 -8.92 21.59
N LEU A 563 2.21 -8.23 22.64
CA LEU A 563 2.53 -8.54 24.04
C LEU A 563 1.23 -8.64 24.83
N GLU A 564 0.96 -9.82 25.37
CA GLU A 564 -0.34 -10.13 25.95
C GLU A 564 -0.20 -10.82 27.31
N ASP A 565 -1.09 -10.53 28.26
CA ASP A 565 -1.21 -11.21 29.57
C ASP A 565 0.13 -11.33 30.29
N SER A 566 1.04 -10.40 30.18
CA SER A 566 2.43 -10.53 30.59
C SER A 566 2.84 -9.44 31.58
N HIS A 567 3.89 -9.71 32.32
CA HIS A 567 4.53 -8.77 33.23
C HIS A 567 5.96 -8.47 32.76
N VAL A 568 6.32 -7.19 32.65
CA VAL A 568 7.65 -6.73 32.29
C VAL A 568 8.16 -5.79 33.35
N HIS A 569 9.34 -6.08 33.90
CA HIS A 569 9.89 -5.26 34.98
C HIS A 569 11.42 -5.28 35.04
N GLY A 570 11.98 -4.44 35.92
CA GLY A 570 13.41 -4.45 36.22
C GLY A 570 14.30 -3.90 35.10
N LEU A 571 13.76 -3.07 34.19
CA LEU A 571 14.53 -2.47 33.09
C LEU A 571 15.25 -1.20 33.55
N THR A 572 16.26 -1.36 34.41
CA THR A 572 16.92 -0.24 35.10
C THR A 572 18.45 -0.19 34.92
N ALA A 573 19.00 -1.05 34.06
CA ALA A 573 20.45 -1.13 33.84
C ALA A 573 21.07 0.20 33.35
N ASN A 574 20.30 1.06 32.67
CA ASN A 574 20.70 2.41 32.25
C ASN A 574 19.53 3.41 32.34
N LYS A 575 19.72 4.60 31.78
CA LYS A 575 18.73 5.71 31.86
C LYS A 575 17.62 5.67 30.81
N ALA A 576 17.69 4.74 29.84
CA ALA A 576 16.75 4.68 28.71
C ALA A 576 16.57 3.21 28.24
N PHE A 577 16.10 2.36 29.14
CA PHE A 577 15.84 0.96 28.82
C PHE A 577 14.35 0.79 28.47
N ASP A 578 14.09 0.53 27.18
CA ASP A 578 12.75 0.44 26.61
C ASP A 578 12.17 -0.99 26.68
N VAL A 579 10.84 -1.12 26.59
CA VAL A 579 10.24 -2.45 26.34
C VAL A 579 10.29 -2.79 24.85
N ILE A 580 9.83 -1.89 23.98
CA ILE A 580 9.90 -2.04 22.53
C ILE A 580 10.59 -0.81 21.95
N ALA A 581 11.68 -1.02 21.22
CA ALA A 581 12.39 0.03 20.49
C ALA A 581 12.44 -0.29 19.00
N THR A 582 11.86 0.58 18.17
CA THR A 582 11.90 0.45 16.71
C THR A 582 13.13 1.14 16.14
N GLY A 583 13.67 0.61 15.05
CA GLY A 583 14.81 1.20 14.34
C GLY A 583 14.39 2.03 13.13
N LYS A 584 15.23 3.00 12.75
CA LYS A 584 15.03 3.77 11.52
C LYS A 584 15.02 2.84 10.30
N GLY A 585 14.11 3.07 9.37
CA GLY A 585 13.93 2.27 8.15
C GLY A 585 13.05 1.03 8.35
N SER A 586 12.44 0.85 9.52
CA SER A 586 11.51 -0.25 9.79
C SER A 586 10.07 0.24 9.97
N LEU A 587 9.10 -0.61 9.62
CA LEU A 587 7.67 -0.33 9.82
C LEU A 587 6.97 -1.53 10.45
N ALA A 588 6.41 -1.34 11.63
CA ALA A 588 5.46 -2.29 12.19
C ALA A 588 4.10 -2.12 11.50
N ALA A 589 3.52 -3.21 11.01
CA ALA A 589 2.12 -3.22 10.63
C ALA A 589 1.23 -3.01 11.87
N ARG A 590 1.65 -3.61 13.01
CA ARG A 590 0.95 -3.45 14.29
C ARG A 590 1.89 -3.67 15.48
N ILE A 591 1.77 -2.82 16.49
CA ILE A 591 2.32 -3.04 17.83
C ILE A 591 1.13 -3.02 18.81
N ALA A 592 0.88 -4.13 19.51
CA ALA A 592 -0.23 -4.19 20.45
C ALA A 592 0.19 -4.74 21.81
N LEU A 593 -0.22 -4.05 22.86
CA LEU A 593 -0.11 -4.48 24.23
C LEU A 593 -1.51 -4.64 24.80
N SER A 594 -1.84 -5.82 25.33
CA SER A 594 -3.13 -6.09 25.93
C SER A 594 -3.00 -6.85 27.24
N ASN A 595 -3.68 -6.36 28.29
CA ASN A 595 -3.66 -6.97 29.62
C ASN A 595 -2.23 -7.16 30.18
N VAL A 596 -1.35 -6.16 29.99
CA VAL A 596 0.07 -6.19 30.38
C VAL A 596 0.29 -5.34 31.62
N THR A 597 1.15 -5.78 32.52
CA THR A 597 1.72 -4.92 33.56
C THR A 597 3.17 -4.61 33.23
N VAL A 598 3.52 -3.31 33.14
CA VAL A 598 4.89 -2.85 32.96
C VAL A 598 5.26 -1.94 34.12
N GLU A 599 6.35 -2.26 34.81
CA GLU A 599 6.77 -1.46 35.95
C GLU A 599 8.28 -1.45 36.16
N ASP A 600 8.74 -0.39 36.82
CA ASP A 600 10.15 -0.20 37.17
C ASP A 600 11.07 -0.22 35.94
N ILE A 601 10.80 0.68 34.98
CA ILE A 601 11.63 0.86 33.78
C ILE A 601 12.09 2.30 33.64
N THR A 602 13.26 2.52 33.10
CA THR A 602 13.87 3.85 32.92
C THR A 602 13.54 4.49 31.57
N GLY A 603 13.26 3.70 30.54
CA GLY A 603 12.92 4.15 29.18
C GLY A 603 11.41 4.24 28.93
N SER A 604 11.04 4.03 27.69
CA SER A 604 9.67 4.02 27.18
C SER A 604 9.11 2.60 27.08
N VAL A 605 7.78 2.47 27.10
CA VAL A 605 7.17 1.17 26.78
C VAL A 605 7.18 0.90 25.27
N ILE A 606 6.79 1.88 24.46
CA ILE A 606 6.95 1.81 23.00
C ILE A 606 7.68 3.05 22.53
N ALA A 607 8.94 2.88 22.12
CA ALA A 607 9.77 3.89 21.48
C ALA A 607 9.73 3.71 19.95
N ALA A 608 8.76 4.31 19.28
CA ALA A 608 8.56 4.26 17.84
C ALA A 608 8.70 5.66 17.19
N ALA A 609 9.85 6.29 17.48
CA ALA A 609 10.19 7.63 17.05
C ALA A 609 11.60 7.70 16.44
N ALA A 610 12.04 6.66 15.75
CA ALA A 610 13.36 6.60 15.12
C ALA A 610 13.41 7.31 13.76
N GLU A 611 12.26 7.57 13.12
CA GLU A 611 12.15 8.33 11.88
C GLU A 611 12.14 9.83 12.18
N THR A 612 13.32 10.42 12.25
CA THR A 612 13.48 11.84 12.63
C THR A 612 13.58 12.79 11.44
N ASP A 613 13.61 12.24 10.20
CA ASP A 613 13.60 13.04 8.98
C ASP A 613 12.18 13.54 8.68
N ASP A 614 12.04 14.73 8.13
CA ASP A 614 10.76 15.32 7.73
C ASP A 614 10.30 14.77 6.36
N LEU A 615 10.31 13.42 6.19
CA LEU A 615 9.94 12.72 4.95
C LEU A 615 8.55 12.08 4.99
N GLY A 616 7.78 12.27 6.04
CA GLY A 616 6.48 11.62 6.21
C GLY A 616 6.56 10.14 6.62
N THR A 617 7.76 9.61 6.91
CA THR A 617 7.97 8.25 7.37
C THR A 617 7.69 8.08 8.86
N TYR A 618 7.38 6.87 9.28
CA TYR A 618 7.06 6.50 10.66
C TYR A 618 7.31 5.00 10.90
N ASN A 619 7.38 4.59 12.17
CA ASN A 619 7.80 3.23 12.54
C ASN A 619 6.66 2.28 12.87
N ALA A 620 5.43 2.74 13.03
CA ALA A 620 4.29 1.88 13.34
C ALA A 620 3.00 2.40 12.69
N GLU A 621 2.33 1.52 11.92
CA GLU A 621 1.06 1.84 11.26
C GLU A 621 -0.08 1.86 12.27
N GLN A 622 -0.18 0.82 13.11
CA GLN A 622 -1.21 0.69 14.14
C GLN A 622 -0.56 0.42 15.48
N VAL A 623 -0.96 1.17 16.51
CA VAL A 623 -0.53 0.95 17.90
C VAL A 623 -1.74 0.83 18.80
N ASP A 624 -1.80 -0.27 19.58
CA ASP A 624 -2.90 -0.53 20.51
C ASP A 624 -2.38 -0.73 21.93
N LEU A 625 -2.87 0.05 22.88
CA LEU A 625 -2.68 -0.16 24.31
C LEU A 625 -4.04 -0.43 24.96
N LEU A 626 -4.26 -1.66 25.41
CA LEU A 626 -5.57 -2.11 25.87
C LEU A 626 -5.48 -2.74 27.26
N ASN A 627 -6.32 -2.27 28.21
CA ASN A 627 -6.53 -2.87 29.53
C ASN A 627 -5.24 -3.17 30.30
N SER A 628 -4.23 -2.28 30.18
CA SER A 628 -2.88 -2.49 30.69
C SER A 628 -2.54 -1.55 31.85
N ARG A 629 -1.52 -1.91 32.64
CA ARG A 629 -1.06 -1.12 33.76
C ARG A 629 0.40 -0.73 33.59
N PHE A 630 0.69 0.56 33.72
CA PHE A 630 2.01 1.15 33.58
C PHE A 630 2.36 1.91 34.87
N ARG A 631 3.44 1.50 35.55
CA ARG A 631 3.82 2.06 36.85
C ARG A 631 5.31 2.37 36.89
N ARG A 632 5.68 3.53 37.38
CA ARG A 632 7.09 3.95 37.58
C ARG A 632 7.89 3.79 36.28
N ILE A 633 7.39 4.42 35.23
CA ILE A 633 8.01 4.46 33.90
C ILE A 633 8.76 5.79 33.76
N GLY A 634 10.06 5.74 33.48
CA GLY A 634 10.90 6.93 33.41
C GLY A 634 10.60 7.81 32.18
N GLY A 635 10.47 7.19 31.01
CA GLY A 635 10.06 7.83 29.76
C GLY A 635 8.54 7.84 29.54
N PRO A 636 8.08 8.32 28.39
CA PRO A 636 6.68 8.17 27.98
C PRO A 636 6.34 6.70 27.70
N VAL A 637 5.11 6.28 28.01
CA VAL A 637 4.64 4.95 27.64
C VAL A 637 4.62 4.81 26.11
N LEU A 638 4.14 5.84 25.40
CA LEU A 638 4.22 5.90 23.96
C LEU A 638 5.05 7.11 23.50
N ASN A 639 6.01 6.83 22.62
CA ASN A 639 6.73 7.86 21.90
C ASN A 639 6.62 7.56 20.39
N LEU A 640 5.67 8.23 19.72
CA LEU A 640 5.39 8.07 18.30
C LEU A 640 5.81 9.33 17.55
N TYR A 641 6.40 9.17 16.39
CA TYR A 641 6.83 10.29 15.55
C TYR A 641 6.54 10.02 14.08
N ARG A 642 5.94 11.00 13.40
CA ARG A 642 5.85 11.15 11.97
C ARG A 642 6.04 12.63 11.64
N GLY A 643 7.16 12.98 11.02
CA GLY A 643 7.47 14.34 10.58
C GLY A 643 7.08 14.57 9.12
N GLY A 644 7.39 15.78 8.63
CA GLY A 644 7.18 16.18 7.25
C GLY A 644 5.75 16.53 6.88
N THR A 645 5.56 16.95 5.63
CA THR A 645 4.28 17.42 5.08
C THR A 645 3.75 16.55 3.93
N ASP A 646 4.31 15.36 3.74
CA ASP A 646 3.87 14.43 2.71
C ASP A 646 2.55 13.75 3.13
N GLU A 647 1.53 13.84 2.30
CA GLU A 647 0.18 13.31 2.54
C GLU A 647 0.01 11.85 2.05
N SER A 648 1.09 11.18 1.61
CA SER A 648 1.03 9.86 0.95
C SER A 648 0.89 8.67 1.90
N THR A 649 0.70 8.89 3.21
CA THR A 649 0.65 7.82 4.21
C THR A 649 -0.63 7.80 5.02
N PHE A 650 -1.02 6.62 5.55
CA PHE A 650 -2.26 6.46 6.31
C PHE A 650 -2.10 6.70 7.81
N GLY A 651 -0.98 6.24 8.40
CA GLY A 651 -0.74 6.23 9.83
C GLY A 651 0.23 7.31 10.30
N PRO A 652 0.62 7.24 11.57
CA PRO A 652 0.23 6.26 12.59
C PRO A 652 -1.24 6.37 13.02
N ALA A 653 -1.83 5.20 13.37
CA ALA A 653 -3.14 5.11 14.02
C ALA A 653 -2.99 4.53 15.43
N LEU A 654 -3.79 5.00 16.37
CA LEU A 654 -3.63 4.70 17.80
C LEU A 654 -4.96 4.40 18.49
N GLN A 655 -4.94 3.36 19.35
CA GLN A 655 -5.99 3.10 20.33
C GLN A 655 -5.37 2.96 21.74
N VAL A 656 -5.85 3.74 22.70
CA VAL A 656 -5.42 3.68 24.11
C VAL A 656 -6.65 3.60 24.99
N HIS A 657 -7.03 2.37 25.36
CA HIS A 657 -8.29 2.12 26.04
C HIS A 657 -8.13 1.30 27.31
N GLY A 658 -8.78 1.72 28.43
CA GLY A 658 -8.90 0.96 29.64
C GLY A 658 -7.61 0.82 30.45
N ASN A 659 -6.63 1.69 30.27
CA ASN A 659 -5.32 1.57 30.89
C ASN A 659 -5.18 2.38 32.18
N GLN A 660 -4.20 2.00 33.01
CA GLN A 660 -3.80 2.70 34.23
C GLN A 660 -2.35 3.18 34.08
N PHE A 661 -2.13 4.48 34.26
CA PHE A 661 -0.83 5.14 34.24
C PHE A 661 -0.56 5.71 35.62
N GLU A 662 0.49 5.22 36.31
CA GLU A 662 0.88 5.64 37.66
C GLU A 662 2.37 6.01 37.68
N GLN A 663 2.70 7.24 37.93
CA GLN A 663 4.08 7.75 37.93
C GLN A 663 4.82 7.48 36.61
N VAL A 664 4.20 7.87 35.51
CA VAL A 664 4.72 7.67 34.14
C VAL A 664 5.23 9.00 33.58
N GLY A 665 6.40 9.01 32.96
CA GLY A 665 6.94 10.14 32.22
C GLY A 665 7.06 11.43 33.01
N VAL A 666 7.35 11.34 34.32
CA VAL A 666 7.35 12.48 35.24
C VAL A 666 8.50 13.46 34.93
N ALA A 667 9.63 12.95 34.44
CA ALA A 667 10.83 13.75 34.23
C ALA A 667 10.68 14.83 33.15
N ASP A 668 9.92 14.55 32.09
CA ASP A 668 9.65 15.47 30.98
C ASP A 668 8.16 15.86 30.85
N ASP A 669 7.36 15.57 31.88
CA ASP A 669 5.93 15.82 31.90
C ASP A 669 5.18 15.23 30.69
N THR A 670 5.51 13.98 30.32
CA THR A 670 4.91 13.34 29.14
C THR A 670 4.62 11.84 29.37
N SER A 671 3.34 11.45 29.42
CA SER A 671 2.90 10.04 29.43
C SER A 671 2.79 9.46 28.03
N LEU A 672 2.19 10.22 27.11
CA LEU A 672 2.01 9.85 25.71
C LEU A 672 2.55 11.02 24.85
N ARG A 673 3.58 10.74 24.06
CA ARG A 673 4.12 11.67 23.06
C ARG A 673 3.66 11.21 21.68
N LEU A 674 2.77 11.98 21.08
CA LEU A 674 2.07 11.62 19.84
C LEU A 674 2.30 12.75 18.82
N HIS A 675 3.37 12.64 18.02
CA HIS A 675 3.68 13.61 16.98
C HIS A 675 3.34 13.05 15.60
N GLY A 676 2.49 13.74 14.85
CA GLY A 676 2.09 13.37 13.50
C GLY A 676 1.14 12.16 13.42
N VAL A 677 0.55 11.74 14.55
CA VAL A 677 -0.46 10.66 14.56
C VAL A 677 -1.71 11.11 13.81
N GLN A 678 -2.18 10.30 12.85
CA GLN A 678 -3.30 10.66 11.97
C GLN A 678 -4.66 10.31 12.57
N PHE A 679 -4.72 9.26 13.38
CA PHE A 679 -5.92 8.88 14.11
C PHE A 679 -5.57 8.44 15.53
N ALA A 680 -6.19 9.04 16.54
CA ALA A 680 -6.04 8.62 17.92
C ALA A 680 -7.41 8.50 18.61
N SER A 681 -7.63 7.36 19.26
CA SER A 681 -8.78 7.12 20.15
C SER A 681 -8.26 6.83 21.55
N ILE A 682 -8.55 7.72 22.52
CA ILE A 682 -8.04 7.64 23.89
C ILE A 682 -9.23 7.74 24.85
N ARG A 683 -9.56 6.64 25.53
CA ARG A 683 -10.72 6.59 26.45
C ARG A 683 -10.58 5.57 27.57
N ASP A 684 -11.32 5.79 28.63
CA ASP A 684 -11.42 4.89 29.78
C ASP A 684 -10.05 4.64 30.45
N ASN A 685 -9.11 5.61 30.34
CA ASN A 685 -7.79 5.48 30.97
C ASN A 685 -7.73 6.32 32.25
N ARG A 686 -6.96 5.87 33.24
CA ARG A 686 -6.70 6.62 34.46
C ARG A 686 -5.24 7.06 34.53
N PHE A 687 -4.99 8.35 34.78
CA PHE A 687 -3.66 8.90 34.96
C PHE A 687 -3.51 9.43 36.39
N ASP A 688 -2.52 8.87 37.13
CA ASP A 688 -2.22 9.31 38.49
C ASP A 688 -0.75 9.71 38.61
N ARG A 689 -0.46 10.95 39.06
CA ARG A 689 0.90 11.50 39.23
C ARG A 689 1.79 11.26 37.99
N SER A 690 1.24 11.38 36.83
CA SER A 690 1.89 11.08 35.54
C SER A 690 2.07 12.35 34.72
N GLY A 691 2.95 12.31 33.72
CA GLY A 691 3.05 13.35 32.72
C GLY A 691 1.79 13.45 31.87
N ARG A 692 1.61 14.56 31.17
CA ARG A 692 0.43 14.80 30.33
C ARG A 692 0.49 14.03 29.01
N ILE A 693 -0.63 13.97 28.31
CA ILE A 693 -0.69 13.60 26.92
C ILE A 693 -0.27 14.80 26.07
N ARG A 694 0.68 14.61 25.16
CA ARG A 694 1.10 15.62 24.15
C ARG A 694 0.72 15.12 22.77
N PHE A 695 -0.15 15.86 22.09
CA PHE A 695 -0.57 15.58 20.72
C PHE A 695 -0.20 16.78 19.84
N SER A 696 0.57 16.50 18.78
CA SER A 696 0.96 17.54 17.80
C SER A 696 0.96 16.94 16.40
N HIS A 697 0.63 17.77 15.40
CA HIS A 697 0.58 17.35 14.02
C HIS A 697 1.38 18.28 13.09
N ARG A 698 1.65 17.81 11.87
CA ARG A 698 2.36 18.55 10.83
C ARG A 698 1.62 18.54 9.50
N VAL A 699 0.76 17.54 9.25
CA VAL A 699 0.12 17.33 7.95
C VAL A 699 -1.21 16.61 8.09
N GLY A 700 -2.09 16.87 7.16
CA GLY A 700 -3.40 16.24 7.08
C GLY A 700 -4.42 16.85 8.04
N GLU A 701 -5.52 16.15 8.21
CA GLU A 701 -6.58 16.49 9.16
C GLU A 701 -6.65 15.37 10.22
N PRO A 702 -5.73 15.34 11.20
CA PRO A 702 -5.68 14.30 12.19
C PRO A 702 -6.95 14.30 13.05
N THR A 703 -7.43 13.10 13.37
CA THR A 703 -8.57 12.89 14.24
C THR A 703 -8.11 12.50 15.62
N LEU A 704 -8.40 13.34 16.64
CA LEU A 704 -8.16 13.05 18.05
C LEU A 704 -9.49 12.89 18.76
N ARG A 705 -9.84 11.65 19.10
CA ARG A 705 -11.07 11.32 19.85
C ARG A 705 -10.75 10.96 21.28
N MET A 706 -11.42 11.63 22.21
CA MET A 706 -11.24 11.38 23.62
C MET A 706 -12.57 11.08 24.32
N GLY A 707 -12.58 10.02 25.11
CA GLY A 707 -13.64 9.71 26.05
C GLY A 707 -13.23 10.09 27.49
N ASP A 708 -13.80 9.39 28.47
CA ASP A 708 -13.47 9.61 29.88
C ASP A 708 -12.04 9.16 30.18
N ASN A 709 -11.21 10.08 30.72
CA ASN A 709 -9.83 9.81 31.11
C ASN A 709 -9.52 10.61 32.40
N PRO A 710 -9.89 10.10 33.59
CA PRO A 710 -9.68 10.80 34.85
C PRO A 710 -8.19 11.04 35.14
N LEU A 711 -7.87 12.29 35.50
CA LEU A 711 -6.53 12.78 35.83
C LEU A 711 -6.44 13.09 37.31
N THR A 712 -5.46 12.49 38.02
CA THR A 712 -5.13 12.80 39.41
C THR A 712 -3.69 13.25 39.48
N ALA A 713 -3.44 14.46 40.00
CA ALA A 713 -2.10 15.05 40.05
C ALA A 713 -1.33 14.94 38.71
N THR A 714 -2.05 15.08 37.62
CA THR A 714 -1.58 14.97 36.23
C THR A 714 -2.08 16.19 35.47
N ALA A 715 -1.21 16.83 34.70
CA ALA A 715 -1.58 18.00 33.89
C ALA A 715 -2.50 17.59 32.72
N PRO A 716 -3.40 18.50 32.28
CA PRO A 716 -4.30 18.20 31.16
C PRO A 716 -3.56 18.02 29.83
N LEU A 717 -4.26 17.46 28.85
CA LEU A 717 -3.83 17.32 27.47
C LEU A 717 -3.24 18.63 26.94
N LEU A 718 -2.11 18.54 26.23
CA LEU A 718 -1.58 19.59 25.38
C LEU A 718 -1.74 19.14 23.92
N SER A 719 -2.60 19.82 23.17
CA SER A 719 -2.91 19.49 21.77
C SER A 719 -2.98 20.75 20.90
N ASP A 720 -2.45 20.68 19.69
CA ASP A 720 -2.65 21.65 18.61
C ASP A 720 -3.81 21.23 17.66
N THR A 721 -4.45 20.11 17.94
CA THR A 721 -5.58 19.57 17.17
C THR A 721 -6.85 19.63 18.03
N PRO A 722 -8.01 19.99 17.46
CA PRO A 722 -9.30 19.89 18.14
C PRO A 722 -9.59 18.48 18.62
N VAL A 723 -10.21 18.37 19.79
CA VAL A 723 -10.61 17.10 20.38
C VAL A 723 -12.07 16.81 20.05
N GLU A 724 -12.33 15.66 19.44
CA GLU A 724 -13.67 15.10 19.28
C GLU A 724 -14.04 14.29 20.52
N ALA A 725 -15.18 14.60 21.14
CA ALA A 725 -15.68 13.81 22.27
C ALA A 725 -16.16 12.43 21.81
N LEU A 726 -15.70 11.37 22.48
CA LEU A 726 -16.33 10.06 22.37
C LEU A 726 -17.50 9.99 23.36
N PRO A 727 -18.65 9.40 22.94
CA PRO A 727 -19.80 9.21 23.81
C PRO A 727 -19.52 8.27 24.98
#